data_1e593455b54b915c8a103c454e28f904
#
_entry.id   1e593455b54b915c8a103c454e28f904
#
_cell.length_a   1.000
_cell.length_b   1.000
_cell.length_c   1.000
_cell.angle_alpha   90.00
_cell.angle_beta   90.00
_cell.angle_gamma   90.00
#
_symmetry.space_group_name_H-M   'P 1'
#
loop_
_entity.id
_entity.type
_entity.pdbx_description
1 polymer ?
#
loop_
_entity_poly.entity_id
_entity_poly.type
_entity_poly.pdbx_seq_one_letter_code
_entity_poly.pdbx_strand_id
1 'polypeptide(L)'
;MSRHPHSLKRQKKLIKNKEFLLKLFSEKCLELTPENYSDVYRQVDNQLLEKYKSNTRSHKMARLEFAKYIKRFNRLSNQNYPIPATPVRHESPPPQQNIETLKHGKRVTQFAKNLIAHWTEHNDFSPTQSLAFCLISTILFNGIYNENELQKFLKIILKTKKFQSFSNLNHIVSLEIPNRHFGNQRINNLNFSVSYTKTFVLNDIVKCWIYRLKHQKFDLFSDIDDAEQVINTCIIECFPEEKVRYKDLLKYGFYYTQFLKNSGLDQMSICILKNEIYSSSPLEKQLAAYFIQPEPTPTHTIQEVYENPQDQSKVTIALDVADILVEIRQAIRAKNYSDQLIELYAREQSSALERLLLWSILRSKLTEPQLDLLNHIIQQQQRFKRKLIRADFQPLKQSSLKTMFSQFAVHWLQATQDKDISSFSDADFEDLYGEMLLLKKETTRATLQKCLQEFHHKQTLFFNAPTIDLDNLIQVKICRTALISPHIFHHMLEQLENTQDISIQDKNIFKLIFILGFRVGLRINETLNIFVRDLFISEDAVILTIRNNRNKNQKSYSAYRKIPLHHLLKADELHTFKTYSQNRKRLLKEQGKSVTQPLFLKQSLEETHENEVNSLLKQLIQTVFGEHNFTYHSLRHSAFNHLYLILKNSTLADAFTDYSPHEQLRIRYALLRNRNTQQTWYALSHFAGHLTPETTCSSYLHLMHLAISYQLNQMHSPLPKEAYFNILKHDDAIKYPVQQRAIKQFLFHQLTKDRYRQHDHQFQLGQQKSPDSLMLGAHDSEMTFELLHHILAVEKEQDLMLPETIPLQIAQKLRAKAQHLKTSCVNQKKSSRLFTTDFLRKTPNALVTMLPTNQEEKKVIQHVQERYANVQSKYKKQLHTIYSIYLEKAQPNSAQLIFELNEKRQLKKLLSFIHSLFPKKYLHLELSQQSKTELKKTLQDLTLRAENFSLTENERRIKFCFKDKDAKALGVFKLLMYLMIVSHL
;
A
#
# COMPACT_ATOMS: atom_id res chain seq x y z
N MET A 1 22.45 -26.63 34.96
CA MET A 1 22.22 -26.58 33.51
C MET A 1 23.55 -26.36 32.79
N SER A 2 23.99 -27.27 31.92
CA SER A 2 25.30 -27.17 31.24
C SER A 2 25.27 -26.01 30.23
N ARG A 3 26.16 -25.02 30.41
CA ARG A 3 26.31 -23.89 29.47
C ARG A 3 26.74 -24.43 28.11
N HIS A 4 26.02 -24.05 27.07
CA HIS A 4 26.27 -24.48 25.68
C HIS A 4 27.71 -24.15 25.24
N PRO A 5 28.44 -25.03 24.53
CA PRO A 5 29.87 -24.83 24.16
C PRO A 5 30.10 -23.55 23.31
N HIS A 6 29.10 -23.04 22.62
CA HIS A 6 29.16 -21.77 21.90
C HIS A 6 29.19 -20.53 22.83
N SER A 7 28.57 -20.58 24.00
CA SER A 7 28.61 -19.47 24.98
C SER A 7 30.00 -19.32 25.59
N LEU A 8 30.67 -20.47 25.86
CA LEU A 8 32.03 -20.48 26.37
C LEU A 8 33.10 -19.97 25.39
N LYS A 9 32.97 -20.31 24.08
CA LYS A 9 33.84 -19.76 23.02
C LYS A 9 33.66 -18.24 22.88
N ARG A 10 32.44 -17.77 23.04
CA ARG A 10 32.09 -16.33 22.97
C ARG A 10 32.62 -15.57 24.20
N GLN A 11 32.46 -16.13 25.40
CA GLN A 11 33.01 -15.54 26.62
C GLN A 11 34.53 -15.45 26.55
N LYS A 12 35.24 -16.51 26.12
CA LYS A 12 36.71 -16.44 25.92
C LYS A 12 37.12 -15.37 24.91
N LYS A 13 36.37 -15.14 23.83
CA LYS A 13 36.67 -14.11 22.84
C LYS A 13 36.37 -12.69 23.38
N LEU A 14 35.33 -12.53 24.19
CA LEU A 14 35.02 -11.26 24.85
C LEU A 14 36.05 -10.89 25.90
N ILE A 15 36.50 -11.90 26.71
CA ILE A 15 37.56 -11.71 27.70
C ILE A 15 38.86 -11.27 27.02
N LYS A 16 39.30 -11.96 25.96
CA LYS A 16 40.49 -11.61 25.19
C LYS A 16 40.41 -10.21 24.57
N ASN A 17 39.23 -9.81 24.05
CA ASN A 17 39.05 -8.47 23.53
C ASN A 17 39.07 -7.43 24.64
N LYS A 18 38.49 -7.71 25.80
CA LYS A 18 38.46 -6.80 26.96
C LYS A 18 39.85 -6.62 27.54
N GLU A 19 40.61 -7.70 27.69
CA GLU A 19 42.02 -7.69 28.11
C GLU A 19 42.87 -6.84 27.15
N PHE A 20 42.75 -7.05 25.86
CA PHE A 20 43.44 -6.25 24.87
C PHE A 20 43.09 -4.75 24.96
N LEU A 21 41.79 -4.41 25.08
CA LEU A 21 41.37 -3.03 25.19
C LEU A 21 41.87 -2.38 26.49
N LEU A 22 41.81 -3.08 27.61
CA LEU A 22 42.31 -2.59 28.87
C LEU A 22 43.82 -2.36 28.81
N LYS A 23 44.58 -3.31 28.24
CA LYS A 23 46.02 -3.18 28.04
C LYS A 23 46.31 -1.96 27.14
N LEU A 24 45.69 -1.85 26.00
CA LEU A 24 45.86 -0.74 25.07
C LEU A 24 45.58 0.63 25.74
N PHE A 25 44.47 0.72 26.48
CA PHE A 25 44.10 1.98 27.13
C PHE A 25 44.97 2.31 28.32
N SER A 26 45.42 1.32 29.12
CA SER A 26 46.33 1.56 30.24
C SER A 26 47.69 2.00 29.73
N GLU A 27 48.24 1.36 28.70
CA GLU A 27 49.56 1.72 28.16
C GLU A 27 49.57 3.09 27.51
N LYS A 28 48.56 3.45 26.74
CA LYS A 28 48.49 4.70 25.99
C LYS A 28 47.96 5.89 26.74
N CYS A 29 47.21 5.67 27.83
CA CYS A 29 46.60 6.75 28.62
C CYS A 29 47.30 6.99 29.97
N LEU A 30 48.41 6.29 30.28
CA LEU A 30 49.17 6.46 31.52
C LEU A 30 49.74 7.87 31.65
N GLU A 31 50.23 8.46 30.56
CA GLU A 31 50.82 9.78 30.50
C GLU A 31 49.92 10.82 29.78
N LEU A 32 48.62 10.70 29.96
CA LEU A 32 47.65 11.55 29.27
C LEU A 32 47.69 12.98 29.85
N THR A 33 48.06 13.96 29.02
CA THR A 33 47.99 15.39 29.34
C THR A 33 47.02 16.10 28.39
N PRO A 34 46.56 17.31 28.71
CA PRO A 34 45.74 18.10 27.81
C PRO A 34 46.40 18.38 26.45
N GLU A 35 47.72 18.52 26.44
CA GLU A 35 48.48 18.80 25.19
C GLU A 35 48.60 17.58 24.30
N ASN A 36 48.80 16.38 24.85
CA ASN A 36 49.01 15.15 24.08
C ASN A 36 47.73 14.34 23.80
N TYR A 37 46.57 14.75 24.35
CA TYR A 37 45.30 14.01 24.25
C TYR A 37 44.91 13.66 22.81
N SER A 38 45.03 14.63 21.88
CA SER A 38 44.69 14.44 20.47
C SER A 38 45.52 13.38 19.79
N ASP A 39 46.79 13.32 20.09
CA ASP A 39 47.73 12.35 19.51
C ASP A 39 47.53 10.96 20.10
N VAL A 40 47.35 10.88 21.42
CA VAL A 40 47.02 9.60 22.08
C VAL A 40 45.68 9.06 21.56
N TYR A 41 44.67 9.92 21.41
CA TYR A 41 43.37 9.54 20.82
C TYR A 41 43.56 8.93 19.42
N ARG A 42 44.33 9.61 18.52
CA ARG A 42 44.60 9.12 17.16
C ARG A 42 45.34 7.79 17.17
N GLN A 43 46.35 7.63 18.03
CA GLN A 43 47.10 6.37 18.15
C GLN A 43 46.17 5.22 18.58
N VAL A 44 45.31 5.43 19.57
CA VAL A 44 44.35 4.42 20.03
C VAL A 44 43.33 4.09 18.91
N ASP A 45 42.82 5.11 18.23
CA ASP A 45 41.81 4.91 17.17
C ASP A 45 42.42 4.15 15.98
N ASN A 46 43.65 4.44 15.58
CA ASN A 46 44.35 3.73 14.52
C ASN A 46 44.58 2.26 14.89
N GLN A 47 45.00 1.95 16.11
CA GLN A 47 45.16 0.57 16.55
C GLN A 47 43.83 -0.19 16.64
N LEU A 48 42.73 0.52 17.00
CA LEU A 48 41.39 -0.10 16.96
C LEU A 48 40.95 -0.35 15.52
N LEU A 49 41.26 0.51 14.57
CA LEU A 49 40.99 0.35 13.14
C LEU A 49 41.77 -0.80 12.52
N GLU A 50 43.05 -0.94 12.84
CA GLU A 50 43.88 -2.04 12.38
C GLU A 50 43.33 -3.39 12.84
N LYS A 51 42.98 -3.49 14.14
CA LYS A 51 42.47 -4.76 14.71
C LYS A 51 41.04 -5.12 14.28
N TYR A 52 40.15 -4.17 14.15
CA TYR A 52 38.70 -4.43 14.02
C TYR A 52 38.10 -4.02 12.67
N LYS A 53 38.84 -3.53 11.74
CA LYS A 53 38.39 -2.95 10.46
C LYS A 53 37.28 -1.87 10.66
N SER A 54 37.34 -0.82 9.90
CA SER A 54 36.35 0.26 9.95
C SER A 54 34.93 -0.26 9.72
N ASN A 55 33.94 0.45 10.30
CA ASN A 55 32.51 0.17 10.14
C ASN A 55 32.01 -1.22 10.59
N THR A 56 32.81 -1.96 11.37
CA THR A 56 32.39 -3.23 11.96
C THR A 56 31.76 -3.02 13.34
N ARG A 57 30.91 -4.00 13.78
CA ARG A 57 30.37 -4.00 15.14
C ARG A 57 31.48 -4.04 16.20
N SER A 58 32.52 -4.84 15.97
CA SER A 58 33.63 -4.96 16.90
C SER A 58 34.37 -3.63 17.08
N HIS A 59 34.58 -2.87 15.99
CA HIS A 59 35.15 -1.53 16.04
C HIS A 59 34.27 -0.54 16.83
N LYS A 60 32.95 -0.54 16.55
CA LYS A 60 31.98 0.30 17.30
C LYS A 60 32.03 -0.01 18.80
N MET A 61 32.00 -1.29 19.18
CA MET A 61 32.06 -1.71 20.58
C MET A 61 33.38 -1.34 21.25
N ALA A 62 34.51 -1.50 20.53
CA ALA A 62 35.82 -1.09 21.03
C ALA A 62 35.88 0.43 21.31
N ARG A 63 35.34 1.26 20.40
CA ARG A 63 35.26 2.72 20.63
C ARG A 63 34.32 3.11 21.78
N LEU A 64 33.23 2.38 21.99
CA LEU A 64 32.39 2.56 23.16
C LEU A 64 33.11 2.23 24.46
N GLU A 65 33.89 1.16 24.49
CA GLU A 65 34.73 0.84 25.66
C GLU A 65 35.83 1.90 25.89
N PHE A 66 36.44 2.41 24.82
CA PHE A 66 37.37 3.53 24.93
C PHE A 66 36.68 4.80 25.50
N ALA A 67 35.51 5.14 25.04
CA ALA A 67 34.74 6.26 25.58
C ALA A 67 34.42 6.08 27.08
N LYS A 68 34.11 4.84 27.51
CA LYS A 68 33.93 4.53 28.95
C LYS A 68 35.22 4.67 29.74
N TYR A 69 36.35 4.23 29.18
CA TYR A 69 37.64 4.37 29.80
C TYR A 69 37.99 5.83 30.06
N ILE A 70 37.85 6.70 29.06
CA ILE A 70 38.07 8.15 29.19
C ILE A 70 37.11 8.76 30.22
N LYS A 71 35.83 8.38 30.23
CA LYS A 71 34.89 8.83 31.28
C LYS A 71 35.34 8.47 32.69
N ARG A 72 35.84 7.22 32.85
CA ARG A 72 36.35 6.78 34.14
C ARG A 72 37.65 7.50 34.51
N PHE A 73 38.54 7.69 33.54
CA PHE A 73 39.79 8.42 33.72
C PHE A 73 39.52 9.89 34.16
N ASN A 74 38.64 10.61 33.50
CA ASN A 74 38.21 11.95 33.85
C ASN A 74 37.72 12.05 35.29
N ARG A 75 36.97 11.03 35.76
CA ARG A 75 36.47 10.98 37.14
C ARG A 75 37.59 10.78 38.17
N LEU A 76 38.54 9.94 37.87
CA LEU A 76 39.64 9.57 38.79
C LEU A 76 40.72 10.66 38.84
N SER A 77 41.01 11.30 37.72
CA SER A 77 42.05 12.34 37.60
C SER A 77 41.52 13.76 37.81
N ASN A 78 40.19 13.91 37.99
CA ASN A 78 39.52 15.21 38.05
C ASN A 78 39.77 16.11 36.82
N GLN A 79 40.01 15.47 35.68
CA GLN A 79 40.21 16.08 34.36
C GLN A 79 38.94 16.06 33.54
N ASN A 80 38.92 16.83 32.44
CA ASN A 80 37.74 16.89 31.57
C ASN A 80 38.13 16.71 30.08
N TYR A 81 38.74 15.56 29.77
CA TYR A 81 39.10 15.23 28.38
C TYR A 81 37.82 14.97 27.56
N PRO A 82 37.78 15.38 26.29
CA PRO A 82 36.68 15.12 25.37
C PRO A 82 36.40 13.62 25.26
N ILE A 83 35.14 13.23 25.37
CA ILE A 83 34.72 11.83 25.25
C ILE A 83 34.68 11.43 23.78
N PRO A 84 35.37 10.32 23.38
CA PRO A 84 35.35 9.84 22.00
C PRO A 84 33.93 9.67 21.47
N ALA A 85 33.63 10.27 20.31
CA ALA A 85 32.34 10.12 19.65
C ALA A 85 32.13 8.66 19.22
N THR A 86 30.92 8.15 19.43
CA THR A 86 30.53 6.82 18.93
C THR A 86 30.43 6.90 17.41
N PRO A 87 31.10 6.02 16.65
CA PRO A 87 30.97 6.03 15.21
C PRO A 87 29.53 5.75 14.81
N VAL A 88 28.96 6.62 14.00
CA VAL A 88 27.68 6.36 13.35
C VAL A 88 27.93 5.28 12.30
N ARG A 89 27.21 4.18 12.38
CA ARG A 89 27.23 3.17 11.33
C ARG A 89 26.59 3.77 10.09
N HIS A 90 27.41 4.14 9.12
CA HIS A 90 26.90 4.45 7.80
C HIS A 90 26.44 3.13 7.18
N GLU A 91 25.15 2.94 7.03
CA GLU A 91 24.65 1.99 6.06
C GLU A 91 25.16 2.48 4.72
N SER A 92 25.89 1.62 3.99
CA SER A 92 26.29 1.96 2.63
C SER A 92 25.04 2.42 1.89
N PRO A 93 25.04 3.62 1.28
CA PRO A 93 23.91 4.02 0.48
C PRO A 93 23.66 2.91 -0.55
N PRO A 94 22.42 2.63 -0.91
CA PRO A 94 22.12 1.65 -1.93
C PRO A 94 23.02 1.98 -3.13
N PRO A 95 23.64 0.98 -3.79
CA PRO A 95 24.62 1.21 -4.82
C PRO A 95 24.03 2.18 -5.83
N GLN A 96 24.55 3.39 -5.82
CA GLN A 96 24.13 4.40 -6.79
C GLN A 96 24.30 3.78 -8.16
N GLN A 97 23.35 4.01 -9.08
CA GLN A 97 23.48 3.59 -10.46
C GLN A 97 24.69 4.32 -11.07
N ASN A 98 25.84 3.71 -10.92
CA ASN A 98 27.07 4.22 -11.49
C ASN A 98 27.29 3.58 -12.89
N ILE A 99 28.24 4.12 -13.63
CA ILE A 99 28.56 3.65 -15.00
C ILE A 99 28.92 2.15 -15.00
N GLU A 100 29.57 1.64 -13.95
CA GLU A 100 29.94 0.23 -13.84
C GLU A 100 28.71 -0.68 -13.71
N THR A 101 27.73 -0.30 -12.86
CA THR A 101 26.50 -1.08 -12.70
C THR A 101 25.70 -1.10 -13.99
N LEU A 102 25.69 0.01 -14.77
CA LEU A 102 25.07 0.07 -16.09
C LEU A 102 25.79 -0.84 -17.11
N LYS A 103 27.14 -0.89 -17.09
CA LYS A 103 27.91 -1.81 -17.95
C LYS A 103 27.56 -3.28 -17.65
N HIS A 104 27.50 -3.65 -16.38
CA HIS A 104 27.07 -5.00 -15.99
C HIS A 104 25.60 -5.28 -16.40
N GLY A 105 24.71 -4.34 -16.19
CA GLY A 105 23.31 -4.44 -16.63
C GLY A 105 23.19 -4.64 -18.15
N LYS A 106 23.99 -3.92 -18.95
CA LYS A 106 24.06 -4.09 -20.40
C LYS A 106 24.54 -5.51 -20.78
N ARG A 107 25.54 -6.05 -20.06
CA ARG A 107 26.01 -7.43 -20.31
C ARG A 107 24.91 -8.45 -20.01
N VAL A 108 24.21 -8.34 -18.88
CA VAL A 108 23.10 -9.25 -18.54
C VAL A 108 21.96 -9.13 -19.54
N THR A 109 21.67 -7.92 -20.03
CA THR A 109 20.65 -7.71 -21.07
C THR A 109 21.06 -8.35 -22.41
N GLN A 110 22.35 -8.27 -22.78
CA GLN A 110 22.87 -8.95 -23.99
C GLN A 110 22.80 -10.47 -23.82
N PHE A 111 23.23 -10.98 -22.67
CA PHE A 111 23.10 -12.40 -22.34
C PHE A 111 21.66 -12.89 -22.45
N ALA A 112 20.67 -12.14 -21.96
CA ALA A 112 19.26 -12.51 -22.09
C ALA A 112 18.81 -12.61 -23.56
N LYS A 113 19.33 -11.77 -24.46
CA LYS A 113 19.08 -11.85 -25.90
C LYS A 113 19.73 -13.10 -26.50
N ASN A 114 21.00 -13.38 -26.16
CA ASN A 114 21.72 -14.58 -26.62
C ASN A 114 21.04 -15.85 -26.13
N LEU A 115 20.51 -15.84 -24.91
CA LEU A 115 19.71 -16.93 -24.34
C LEU A 115 18.44 -17.20 -25.15
N ILE A 116 17.70 -16.16 -25.55
CA ILE A 116 16.50 -16.29 -26.39
C ILE A 116 16.85 -16.80 -27.77
N ALA A 117 17.94 -16.33 -28.38
CA ALA A 117 18.44 -16.82 -29.65
C ALA A 117 18.79 -18.31 -29.54
N HIS A 118 19.51 -18.73 -28.53
CA HIS A 118 19.84 -20.13 -28.26
C HIS A 118 18.59 -21.02 -28.14
N TRP A 119 17.52 -20.54 -27.47
CA TRP A 119 16.24 -21.28 -27.42
C TRP A 119 15.52 -21.35 -28.78
N THR A 120 15.81 -20.41 -29.69
CA THR A 120 15.23 -20.40 -31.03
C THR A 120 15.94 -21.39 -31.97
N GLU A 121 17.25 -21.56 -31.74
CA GLU A 121 18.11 -22.38 -32.59
C GLU A 121 18.20 -23.86 -32.17
N HIS A 122 18.02 -24.14 -30.87
CA HIS A 122 18.20 -25.47 -30.30
C HIS A 122 16.89 -25.98 -29.67
N ASN A 123 16.66 -27.28 -29.79
CA ASN A 123 15.45 -27.95 -29.28
C ASN A 123 15.75 -29.14 -28.35
N ASP A 124 17.00 -29.59 -28.30
CA ASP A 124 17.43 -30.68 -27.40
C ASP A 124 18.15 -30.09 -26.19
N PHE A 125 17.45 -30.10 -25.06
CA PHE A 125 17.95 -29.59 -23.77
C PHE A 125 17.96 -30.73 -22.75
N SER A 126 19.09 -30.94 -22.11
CA SER A 126 19.20 -31.90 -21.03
C SER A 126 18.29 -31.50 -19.85
N PRO A 127 17.92 -32.41 -18.96
CA PRO A 127 17.13 -32.08 -17.76
C PRO A 127 17.80 -31.02 -16.87
N THR A 128 19.13 -31.07 -16.70
CA THR A 128 19.90 -30.06 -15.96
C THR A 128 19.88 -28.69 -16.63
N GLN A 129 20.04 -28.63 -17.95
CA GLN A 129 19.91 -27.39 -18.73
C GLN A 129 18.48 -26.82 -18.64
N SER A 130 17.46 -27.68 -18.76
CA SER A 130 16.07 -27.27 -18.62
C SER A 130 15.78 -26.67 -17.24
N LEU A 131 16.35 -27.23 -16.17
CA LEU A 131 16.25 -26.68 -14.82
C LEU A 131 16.98 -25.32 -14.70
N ALA A 132 18.20 -25.22 -15.23
CA ALA A 132 18.95 -23.98 -15.24
C ALA A 132 18.21 -22.87 -15.99
N PHE A 133 17.67 -23.16 -17.18
CA PHE A 133 16.89 -22.21 -17.99
C PHE A 133 15.59 -21.82 -17.30
N CYS A 134 14.93 -22.73 -16.58
CA CYS A 134 13.80 -22.40 -15.72
C CYS A 134 14.18 -21.38 -14.63
N LEU A 135 15.29 -21.58 -13.94
CA LEU A 135 15.77 -20.69 -12.87
C LEU A 135 16.24 -19.34 -13.44
N ILE A 136 16.98 -19.32 -14.54
CA ILE A 136 17.40 -18.09 -15.23
C ILE A 136 16.17 -17.31 -15.69
N SER A 137 15.17 -17.98 -16.28
CA SER A 137 13.91 -17.37 -16.68
C SER A 137 13.17 -16.76 -15.47
N THR A 138 13.23 -17.42 -14.33
CA THR A 138 12.61 -16.94 -13.08
C THR A 138 13.27 -15.65 -12.59
N ILE A 139 14.57 -15.53 -12.71
CA ILE A 139 15.29 -14.28 -12.40
C ILE A 139 14.88 -13.18 -13.40
N LEU A 140 14.99 -13.43 -14.68
CA LEU A 140 14.84 -12.41 -15.73
C LEU A 140 13.39 -11.99 -15.96
N PHE A 141 12.44 -12.92 -15.92
CA PHE A 141 11.04 -12.67 -16.32
C PHE A 141 10.04 -12.65 -15.15
N ASN A 142 10.34 -13.29 -14.03
CA ASN A 142 9.52 -13.21 -12.81
C ASN A 142 10.05 -12.22 -11.77
N GLY A 143 11.28 -11.73 -11.91
CA GLY A 143 11.84 -10.72 -11.02
C GLY A 143 12.25 -11.27 -9.64
N ILE A 144 12.64 -12.54 -9.55
CA ILE A 144 13.19 -13.13 -8.32
C ILE A 144 14.69 -12.84 -8.26
N TYR A 145 15.08 -11.75 -7.60
CA TYR A 145 16.47 -11.30 -7.52
C TYR A 145 17.14 -11.62 -6.18
N ASN A 146 16.52 -12.44 -5.35
CA ASN A 146 17.05 -12.83 -4.04
C ASN A 146 17.41 -14.33 -4.03
N GLU A 147 18.60 -14.65 -3.55
CA GLU A 147 19.12 -16.01 -3.49
C GLU A 147 18.22 -16.98 -2.70
N ASN A 148 17.79 -16.59 -1.50
CA ASN A 148 16.93 -17.46 -0.67
C ASN A 148 15.55 -17.70 -1.33
N GLU A 149 15.02 -16.72 -2.04
CA GLU A 149 13.77 -16.86 -2.78
C GLU A 149 13.93 -17.83 -3.95
N LEU A 150 15.01 -17.71 -4.70
CA LEU A 150 15.31 -18.61 -5.81
C LEU A 150 15.55 -20.05 -5.35
N GLN A 151 16.29 -20.24 -4.25
CA GLN A 151 16.49 -21.54 -3.63
C GLN A 151 15.16 -22.16 -3.16
N LYS A 152 14.28 -21.36 -2.58
CA LYS A 152 12.97 -21.85 -2.18
C LYS A 152 12.10 -22.19 -3.39
N PHE A 153 12.15 -21.38 -4.46
CA PHE A 153 11.48 -21.63 -5.72
C PHE A 153 11.97 -22.95 -6.33
N LEU A 154 13.29 -23.18 -6.39
CA LEU A 154 13.87 -24.45 -6.82
C LEU A 154 13.24 -25.64 -6.07
N LYS A 155 13.20 -25.59 -4.74
CA LYS A 155 12.59 -26.66 -3.91
C LYS A 155 11.10 -26.87 -4.21
N ILE A 156 10.37 -25.80 -4.55
CA ILE A 156 8.95 -25.90 -4.92
C ILE A 156 8.78 -26.57 -6.28
N ILE A 157 9.51 -26.15 -7.31
CA ILE A 157 9.38 -26.73 -8.65
C ILE A 157 9.79 -28.20 -8.69
N LEU A 158 10.76 -28.60 -7.86
CA LEU A 158 11.18 -29.98 -7.73
C LEU A 158 10.09 -30.88 -7.07
N LYS A 159 9.32 -30.34 -6.13
CA LYS A 159 8.30 -31.11 -5.37
C LYS A 159 6.89 -31.00 -5.95
N THR A 160 6.55 -29.88 -6.63
CA THR A 160 5.19 -29.55 -7.00
C THR A 160 4.91 -29.89 -8.46
N LYS A 161 3.96 -30.80 -8.69
CA LYS A 161 3.58 -31.21 -10.04
C LYS A 161 2.58 -30.26 -10.70
N LYS A 162 1.72 -29.60 -9.92
CA LYS A 162 0.68 -28.67 -10.39
C LYS A 162 0.56 -27.48 -9.47
N PHE A 163 0.19 -26.33 -10.00
CA PHE A 163 0.10 -25.05 -9.28
C PHE A 163 -1.35 -24.61 -9.16
N GLN A 164 -1.60 -23.77 -8.16
CA GLN A 164 -2.91 -23.15 -7.97
C GLN A 164 -3.11 -22.03 -9.01
N SER A 165 -4.33 -21.88 -9.46
CA SER A 165 -4.75 -20.84 -10.36
C SER A 165 -6.00 -20.16 -9.81
N PHE A 166 -5.99 -18.84 -9.73
CA PHE A 166 -7.11 -18.02 -9.29
C PHE A 166 -7.74 -17.35 -10.50
N SER A 167 -8.95 -17.75 -10.86
CA SER A 167 -9.76 -17.15 -11.92
C SER A 167 -8.95 -16.75 -13.16
N ASN A 168 -8.81 -15.45 -13.42
CA ASN A 168 -8.05 -14.88 -14.55
C ASN A 168 -6.57 -14.63 -14.23
N LEU A 169 -6.19 -14.77 -12.96
CA LEU A 169 -4.79 -14.78 -12.59
C LEU A 169 -4.19 -16.12 -13.02
N ASN A 170 -3.11 -16.07 -13.75
CA ASN A 170 -2.30 -17.22 -14.10
C ASN A 170 -1.84 -17.98 -12.84
N HIS A 171 -1.06 -19.03 -13.02
CA HIS A 171 -0.51 -19.80 -11.91
C HIS A 171 0.26 -18.94 -10.93
N ILE A 172 -0.04 -19.14 -9.65
CA ILE A 172 0.56 -18.39 -8.54
C ILE A 172 1.46 -19.33 -7.76
N VAL A 173 2.59 -18.82 -7.34
CA VAL A 173 3.52 -19.49 -6.41
C VAL A 173 3.73 -18.60 -5.21
N SER A 174 3.49 -19.16 -4.03
CA SER A 174 3.79 -18.52 -2.74
C SER A 174 5.07 -19.10 -2.16
N LEU A 175 6.05 -18.25 -1.92
CA LEU A 175 7.33 -18.60 -1.32
C LEU A 175 7.31 -18.22 0.15
N GLU A 176 7.33 -19.21 1.03
CA GLU A 176 7.54 -18.98 2.45
C GLU A 176 9.04 -19.03 2.75
N ILE A 177 9.62 -17.88 3.07
CA ILE A 177 11.05 -17.70 3.20
C ILE A 177 11.39 -17.46 4.67
N PRO A 178 12.26 -18.29 5.28
CA PRO A 178 12.71 -18.03 6.62
C PRO A 178 13.48 -16.72 6.66
N ASN A 179 13.15 -15.89 7.62
CA ASN A 179 13.76 -14.55 7.76
C ASN A 179 15.18 -14.66 8.36
N ARG A 180 16.13 -15.18 7.57
CA ARG A 180 17.54 -15.31 7.96
C ARG A 180 18.36 -14.03 7.75
N HIS A 181 17.79 -12.99 7.13
CA HIS A 181 18.54 -11.85 6.62
C HIS A 181 19.01 -10.83 7.66
N PHE A 182 18.54 -10.95 8.87
CA PHE A 182 19.06 -10.09 9.91
C PHE A 182 19.95 -10.89 10.83
N GLY A 183 20.85 -11.66 10.16
CA GLY A 183 21.69 -12.66 10.76
C GLY A 183 22.94 -12.09 11.38
N ASN A 184 22.93 -12.05 12.66
CA ASN A 184 24.13 -12.52 13.36
C ASN A 184 23.94 -14.00 13.64
N GLN A 185 25.01 -14.79 13.50
CA GLN A 185 25.11 -16.21 13.87
C GLN A 185 24.62 -16.52 15.30
N ARG A 186 24.33 -15.51 16.11
CA ARG A 186 23.79 -15.59 17.47
C ARG A 186 22.32 -15.99 17.53
N ILE A 187 21.50 -15.63 16.52
CA ILE A 187 20.07 -15.98 16.48
C ILE A 187 19.88 -17.45 16.09
N ASN A 188 20.87 -18.09 15.45
CA ASN A 188 20.79 -19.51 15.08
C ASN A 188 20.70 -20.46 16.28
N ASN A 189 21.07 -20.02 17.48
CA ASN A 189 20.93 -20.83 18.71
C ASN A 189 19.57 -20.68 19.39
N LEU A 190 18.80 -19.67 18.98
CA LEU A 190 17.42 -19.45 19.39
C LEU A 190 16.60 -19.86 18.16
N ASN A 191 15.90 -20.98 18.17
CA ASN A 191 15.07 -21.52 17.09
C ASN A 191 13.95 -20.56 16.64
N PHE A 192 14.30 -19.35 16.19
CA PHE A 192 13.38 -18.37 15.66
C PHE A 192 13.19 -18.59 14.18
N SER A 193 12.12 -19.23 13.80
CA SER A 193 11.66 -19.34 12.42
C SER A 193 10.59 -18.30 12.13
N VAL A 194 10.97 -17.02 12.05
CA VAL A 194 10.04 -16.04 11.46
C VAL A 194 10.17 -16.14 9.96
N SER A 195 9.10 -16.53 9.30
CA SER A 195 9.01 -16.57 7.86
C SER A 195 8.21 -15.36 7.34
N TYR A 196 8.55 -14.88 6.15
CA TYR A 196 7.73 -13.98 5.38
C TYR A 196 7.29 -14.66 4.10
N THR A 197 6.14 -14.29 3.59
CA THR A 197 5.57 -14.87 2.37
C THR A 197 5.72 -13.90 1.21
N LYS A 198 6.12 -14.42 0.04
CA LYS A 198 6.05 -13.70 -1.22
C LYS A 198 5.27 -14.49 -2.24
N THR A 199 4.35 -13.81 -2.90
CA THR A 199 3.47 -14.41 -3.89
C THR A 199 3.76 -13.83 -5.27
N PHE A 200 4.04 -14.69 -6.23
CA PHE A 200 4.38 -14.34 -7.60
C PHE A 200 3.43 -14.99 -8.60
N VAL A 201 3.09 -14.28 -9.66
CA VAL A 201 2.44 -14.84 -10.83
C VAL A 201 3.51 -15.43 -11.75
N LEU A 202 3.38 -16.71 -12.09
CA LEU A 202 4.35 -17.37 -12.97
C LEU A 202 4.28 -16.83 -14.40
N ASN A 203 5.44 -16.43 -14.92
CA ASN A 203 5.58 -16.02 -16.33
C ASN A 203 5.38 -17.22 -17.27
N ASP A 204 4.85 -16.98 -18.46
CA ASP A 204 4.59 -18.04 -19.45
C ASP A 204 5.86 -18.77 -19.89
N ILE A 205 6.99 -18.07 -19.99
CA ILE A 205 8.30 -18.68 -20.32
C ILE A 205 8.73 -19.65 -19.21
N VAL A 206 8.59 -19.25 -17.95
CA VAL A 206 8.90 -20.12 -16.80
C VAL A 206 7.97 -21.33 -16.79
N LYS A 207 6.69 -21.15 -17.12
CA LYS A 207 5.73 -22.27 -17.25
C LYS A 207 6.12 -23.27 -18.36
N CYS A 208 6.63 -22.79 -19.50
CA CYS A 208 7.12 -23.68 -20.56
C CYS A 208 8.26 -24.58 -20.03
N TRP A 209 9.22 -23.99 -19.33
CA TRP A 209 10.32 -24.78 -18.75
C TRP A 209 9.85 -25.75 -17.66
N ILE A 210 8.93 -25.32 -16.79
CA ILE A 210 8.32 -26.23 -15.79
C ILE A 210 7.58 -27.38 -16.49
N TYR A 211 6.85 -27.11 -17.59
CA TYR A 211 6.19 -28.15 -18.36
C TYR A 211 7.20 -29.15 -18.92
N ARG A 212 8.29 -28.69 -19.58
CA ARG A 212 9.35 -29.53 -20.10
C ARG A 212 9.99 -30.42 -19.01
N LEU A 213 10.38 -29.81 -17.89
CA LEU A 213 10.95 -30.52 -16.75
C LEU A 213 10.06 -31.67 -16.26
N LYS A 214 8.74 -31.49 -16.23
CA LYS A 214 7.82 -32.55 -15.78
C LYS A 214 7.80 -33.78 -16.70
N HIS A 215 8.12 -33.60 -17.95
CA HIS A 215 8.12 -34.68 -18.94
C HIS A 215 9.49 -35.36 -19.06
N GLN A 216 10.54 -34.75 -18.51
CA GLN A 216 11.91 -35.26 -18.56
C GLN A 216 12.29 -36.20 -17.40
N LYS A 217 11.34 -36.96 -16.79
CA LYS A 217 11.57 -37.89 -15.65
C LYS A 217 12.34 -37.24 -14.49
N PHE A 218 11.61 -36.61 -13.62
CA PHE A 218 12.08 -35.74 -12.54
C PHE A 218 12.84 -36.44 -11.39
N ASP A 219 12.77 -37.74 -11.30
CA ASP A 219 13.30 -38.54 -10.18
C ASP A 219 14.83 -38.50 -10.04
N LEU A 220 15.51 -37.93 -11.04
CA LEU A 220 16.97 -37.76 -11.05
C LEU A 220 17.48 -36.54 -10.27
N PHE A 221 16.58 -35.70 -9.74
CA PHE A 221 16.94 -34.41 -9.15
C PHE A 221 16.82 -34.33 -7.61
N SER A 222 16.68 -35.46 -6.92
CA SER A 222 16.53 -35.50 -5.46
C SER A 222 17.68 -34.80 -4.71
N ASP A 223 18.86 -34.75 -5.32
CA ASP A 223 20.09 -34.28 -4.69
C ASP A 223 20.51 -32.86 -5.09
N ILE A 224 19.73 -32.18 -5.96
CA ILE A 224 20.06 -30.81 -6.36
C ILE A 224 19.55 -29.81 -5.35
N ASP A 225 20.45 -29.28 -4.54
CA ASP A 225 20.14 -28.31 -3.49
C ASP A 225 20.67 -26.89 -3.78
N ASP A 226 21.48 -26.70 -4.84
CA ASP A 226 22.17 -25.43 -5.09
C ASP A 226 21.84 -24.85 -6.50
N ALA A 227 21.07 -23.74 -6.50
CA ALA A 227 20.74 -23.02 -7.73
C ALA A 227 21.97 -22.33 -8.37
N GLU A 228 22.97 -21.91 -7.58
CA GLU A 228 24.21 -21.29 -8.08
C GLU A 228 24.98 -22.28 -8.95
N GLN A 229 25.14 -23.50 -8.47
CA GLN A 229 25.84 -24.55 -9.19
C GLN A 229 25.14 -24.89 -10.52
N VAL A 230 23.84 -25.13 -10.48
CA VAL A 230 23.02 -25.49 -11.66
C VAL A 230 23.11 -24.41 -12.75
N ILE A 231 22.95 -23.15 -12.38
CA ILE A 231 22.97 -22.03 -13.32
C ILE A 231 24.38 -21.82 -13.89
N ASN A 232 25.41 -21.81 -13.04
CA ASN A 232 26.78 -21.56 -13.51
C ASN A 232 27.29 -22.67 -14.43
N THR A 233 27.00 -23.95 -14.13
CA THR A 233 27.37 -25.07 -15.02
C THR A 233 26.73 -24.93 -16.39
N CYS A 234 25.43 -24.66 -16.42
CA CYS A 234 24.71 -24.47 -17.69
C CYS A 234 25.24 -23.27 -18.50
N ILE A 235 25.56 -22.14 -17.85
CA ILE A 235 26.12 -20.98 -18.55
C ILE A 235 27.50 -21.32 -19.14
N ILE A 236 28.35 -22.03 -18.42
CA ILE A 236 29.67 -22.42 -18.91
C ILE A 236 29.57 -23.37 -20.10
N GLU A 237 28.65 -24.33 -20.04
CA GLU A 237 28.42 -25.32 -21.13
C GLU A 237 27.82 -24.70 -22.39
N CYS A 238 26.73 -23.92 -22.26
CA CYS A 238 25.98 -23.41 -23.37
C CYS A 238 26.50 -22.06 -23.89
N PHE A 239 27.22 -21.30 -23.07
CA PHE A 239 27.70 -19.94 -23.39
C PHE A 239 29.14 -19.72 -22.89
N PRO A 240 30.13 -20.46 -23.40
CA PRO A 240 31.50 -20.42 -22.89
C PRO A 240 32.17 -19.04 -22.98
N GLU A 241 31.80 -18.25 -23.97
CA GLU A 241 32.32 -16.89 -24.19
C GLU A 241 31.71 -15.84 -23.22
N GLU A 242 30.62 -16.21 -22.53
CA GLU A 242 29.89 -15.27 -21.69
C GLU A 242 30.55 -15.12 -20.30
N LYS A 243 30.72 -13.85 -19.90
CA LYS A 243 31.29 -13.48 -18.60
C LYS A 243 30.23 -13.33 -17.50
N VAL A 244 28.94 -13.52 -17.83
CA VAL A 244 27.84 -13.45 -16.88
C VAL A 244 27.80 -14.71 -16.02
N ARG A 245 27.56 -14.57 -14.72
CA ARG A 245 27.42 -15.68 -13.77
C ARG A 245 26.17 -15.46 -12.90
N TYR A 246 25.80 -16.46 -12.11
CA TYR A 246 24.64 -16.46 -11.22
C TYR A 246 24.51 -15.15 -10.38
N LYS A 247 25.59 -14.71 -9.78
CA LYS A 247 25.59 -13.49 -8.95
C LYS A 247 25.33 -12.22 -9.76
N ASP A 248 25.77 -12.20 -11.02
CA ASP A 248 25.48 -11.10 -11.94
C ASP A 248 24.00 -11.08 -12.30
N LEU A 249 23.39 -12.25 -12.56
CA LEU A 249 21.95 -12.36 -12.81
C LEU A 249 21.12 -11.85 -11.66
N LEU A 250 21.40 -12.27 -10.42
CA LEU A 250 20.68 -11.79 -9.24
C LEU A 250 20.88 -10.29 -9.01
N LYS A 251 22.10 -9.78 -9.18
CA LYS A 251 22.42 -8.37 -8.90
C LYS A 251 21.97 -7.42 -9.97
N TYR A 252 22.03 -7.82 -11.24
CA TYR A 252 21.82 -6.96 -12.39
C TYR A 252 20.68 -7.39 -13.31
N GLY A 253 20.00 -8.51 -13.04
CA GLY A 253 18.93 -9.04 -13.89
C GLY A 253 17.78 -8.06 -14.12
N PHE A 254 17.51 -7.18 -13.13
CA PHE A 254 16.48 -6.14 -13.25
C PHE A 254 16.74 -5.12 -14.37
N TYR A 255 17.99 -4.95 -14.83
CA TYR A 255 18.32 -4.09 -15.96
C TYR A 255 17.73 -4.61 -17.28
N TYR A 256 17.56 -5.92 -17.43
CA TYR A 256 16.85 -6.48 -18.57
C TYR A 256 15.45 -5.86 -18.69
N THR A 257 14.73 -5.77 -17.59
CA THR A 257 13.39 -5.17 -17.56
C THR A 257 13.43 -3.65 -17.77
N GLN A 258 14.44 -2.95 -17.23
CA GLN A 258 14.59 -1.50 -17.43
C GLN A 258 14.90 -1.10 -18.87
N PHE A 259 15.62 -1.96 -19.63
CA PHE A 259 15.97 -1.69 -21.03
C PHE A 259 14.90 -2.18 -22.02
N LEU A 260 13.84 -2.84 -21.56
CA LEU A 260 12.69 -3.16 -22.40
C LEU A 260 11.97 -1.86 -22.80
N LYS A 261 11.61 -1.78 -24.07
CA LYS A 261 10.97 -0.59 -24.65
C LYS A 261 9.73 -0.15 -23.87
N ASN A 262 9.68 1.10 -23.52
CA ASN A 262 8.53 1.92 -23.10
C ASN A 262 8.02 1.81 -21.66
N SER A 263 8.45 0.88 -20.81
CA SER A 263 7.91 0.79 -19.45
C SER A 263 8.76 -0.06 -18.51
N GLY A 264 9.95 0.44 -18.15
CA GLY A 264 10.68 -0.17 -17.04
C GLY A 264 9.88 -0.13 -15.75
N LEU A 265 10.11 -1.08 -14.84
CA LEU A 265 9.61 -0.99 -13.48
C LEU A 265 10.14 0.29 -12.83
N ASP A 266 9.31 0.96 -12.04
CA ASP A 266 9.78 2.09 -11.25
C ASP A 266 10.77 1.62 -10.16
N GLN A 267 11.61 2.54 -9.68
CA GLN A 267 12.68 2.25 -8.72
C GLN A 267 12.15 1.60 -7.42
N MET A 268 10.99 2.02 -6.93
CA MET A 268 10.39 1.43 -5.73
C MET A 268 10.02 -0.04 -5.95
N SER A 269 9.45 -0.37 -7.11
CA SER A 269 9.13 -1.75 -7.49
C SER A 269 10.39 -2.62 -7.56
N ILE A 270 11.50 -2.09 -8.06
CA ILE A 270 12.80 -2.79 -8.08
C ILE A 270 13.32 -3.02 -6.66
N CYS A 271 13.27 -1.99 -5.80
CA CYS A 271 13.68 -2.11 -4.38
C CYS A 271 12.85 -3.17 -3.64
N ILE A 272 11.55 -3.27 -3.96
CA ILE A 272 10.65 -4.30 -3.38
C ILE A 272 11.06 -5.71 -3.85
N LEU A 273 11.31 -5.90 -5.16
CA LEU A 273 11.74 -7.20 -5.70
C LEU A 273 13.10 -7.63 -5.15
N LYS A 274 14.01 -6.70 -4.93
CA LYS A 274 15.35 -6.94 -4.35
C LYS A 274 15.35 -7.08 -2.82
N ASN A 275 14.22 -6.96 -2.15
CA ASN A 275 14.11 -6.93 -0.67
C ASN A 275 14.82 -5.75 0.02
N GLU A 276 15.12 -4.70 -0.69
CA GLU A 276 15.60 -3.45 -0.10
C GLU A 276 14.46 -2.76 0.69
N ILE A 277 13.22 -2.97 0.28
CA ILE A 277 12.01 -2.60 1.02
C ILE A 277 11.28 -3.89 1.41
N TYR A 278 11.17 -4.09 2.72
CA TYR A 278 10.52 -5.28 3.28
C TYR A 278 9.00 -5.23 3.10
N SER A 279 8.42 -6.33 2.63
CA SER A 279 6.99 -6.55 2.59
C SER A 279 6.70 -8.06 2.63
N SER A 280 5.52 -8.43 3.11
CA SER A 280 5.05 -9.81 3.13
C SER A 280 3.69 -9.91 2.44
N SER A 281 3.52 -10.91 1.58
CA SER A 281 2.25 -11.22 0.94
C SER A 281 1.26 -11.86 1.93
N PRO A 282 -0.05 -11.79 1.69
CA PRO A 282 -1.03 -12.48 2.51
C PRO A 282 -0.87 -13.99 2.40
N LEU A 283 -1.36 -14.70 3.40
CA LEU A 283 -1.42 -16.17 3.37
C LEU A 283 -2.35 -16.62 2.23
N GLU A 284 -2.09 -17.81 1.71
CA GLU A 284 -2.83 -18.39 0.60
C GLU A 284 -4.36 -18.43 0.85
N LYS A 285 -4.78 -18.80 2.05
CA LYS A 285 -6.19 -18.81 2.45
C LYS A 285 -6.84 -17.43 2.36
N GLN A 286 -6.12 -16.37 2.78
CA GLN A 286 -6.60 -14.98 2.68
C GLN A 286 -6.65 -14.50 1.24
N LEU A 287 -5.70 -14.92 0.40
CA LEU A 287 -5.71 -14.64 -1.02
C LEU A 287 -6.89 -15.36 -1.71
N ALA A 288 -7.12 -16.63 -1.36
CA ALA A 288 -8.24 -17.42 -1.87
C ALA A 288 -9.60 -16.78 -1.55
N ALA A 289 -9.74 -16.13 -0.39
CA ALA A 289 -10.97 -15.44 0.03
C ALA A 289 -11.39 -14.25 -0.86
N TYR A 290 -10.54 -13.82 -1.80
CA TYR A 290 -10.92 -12.86 -2.84
C TYR A 290 -11.67 -13.54 -4.01
N PHE A 291 -11.55 -14.86 -4.15
CA PHE A 291 -12.05 -15.62 -5.30
C PHE A 291 -13.09 -16.68 -4.95
N ILE A 292 -13.15 -17.08 -3.70
CA ILE A 292 -14.08 -18.12 -3.20
C ILE A 292 -14.94 -17.48 -2.12
N GLN A 293 -16.26 -17.70 -2.18
CA GLN A 293 -17.12 -17.40 -1.03
C GLN A 293 -16.76 -18.39 0.09
N PRO A 294 -16.44 -17.90 1.29
CA PRO A 294 -16.31 -18.78 2.43
C PRO A 294 -17.67 -19.43 2.69
N GLU A 295 -17.70 -20.75 2.86
CA GLU A 295 -18.90 -21.41 3.34
C GLU A 295 -19.26 -20.85 4.73
N PRO A 296 -20.52 -20.46 4.97
CA PRO A 296 -20.91 -19.97 6.28
C PRO A 296 -20.66 -21.07 7.34
N THR A 297 -19.81 -20.77 8.27
CA THR A 297 -19.60 -21.65 9.43
C THR A 297 -20.92 -21.70 10.22
N PRO A 298 -21.38 -22.88 10.68
CA PRO A 298 -22.62 -22.99 11.46
C PRO A 298 -22.58 -22.00 12.63
N THR A 299 -23.68 -21.27 12.79
CA THR A 299 -23.85 -20.22 13.80
C THR A 299 -23.56 -20.74 15.20
N HIS A 300 -22.38 -20.44 15.72
CA HIS A 300 -22.19 -20.41 17.16
C HIS A 300 -22.87 -19.14 17.69
N THR A 301 -23.82 -19.30 18.59
CA THR A 301 -24.49 -18.22 19.28
C THR A 301 -23.46 -17.29 19.93
N ILE A 302 -23.63 -15.98 19.74
CA ILE A 302 -22.72 -14.89 20.14
C ILE A 302 -22.42 -14.88 21.65
N GLN A 303 -23.20 -15.62 22.48
CA GLN A 303 -23.08 -15.62 23.94
C GLN A 303 -21.87 -16.37 24.53
N GLU A 304 -21.18 -17.24 23.78
CA GLU A 304 -20.09 -18.07 24.33
C GLU A 304 -18.67 -17.42 24.28
N VAL A 305 -18.51 -16.23 23.78
CA VAL A 305 -17.18 -15.63 23.52
C VAL A 305 -16.78 -14.52 24.52
N TYR A 306 -17.61 -14.25 25.52
CA TYR A 306 -17.27 -13.28 26.59
C TYR A 306 -16.28 -13.80 27.64
N GLU A 307 -15.91 -15.04 27.60
CA GLU A 307 -14.77 -15.50 28.38
C GLU A 307 -13.48 -15.05 27.69
N ASN A 308 -12.84 -14.05 28.30
CA ASN A 308 -11.45 -13.72 28.00
C ASN A 308 -10.65 -15.02 27.84
N PRO A 309 -9.94 -15.26 26.73
CA PRO A 309 -8.93 -16.30 26.73
C PRO A 309 -7.92 -15.85 27.76
N GLN A 310 -8.06 -16.39 28.95
CA GLN A 310 -7.00 -16.30 29.96
C GLN A 310 -5.76 -16.85 29.28
N ASP A 311 -4.77 -15.97 29.07
CA ASP A 311 -3.43 -16.37 28.70
C ASP A 311 -3.01 -17.50 29.66
N GLN A 312 -3.09 -18.74 29.20
CA GLN A 312 -2.79 -19.94 30.00
C GLN A 312 -1.28 -20.16 30.19
N SER A 313 -0.48 -19.14 30.11
CA SER A 313 0.80 -19.09 30.79
C SER A 313 0.59 -18.35 32.12
N LYS A 314 -0.03 -18.99 33.10
CA LYS A 314 0.07 -18.53 34.50
C LYS A 314 1.53 -18.65 34.88
N VAL A 315 2.22 -17.57 34.66
CA VAL A 315 3.54 -17.35 35.17
C VAL A 315 3.39 -17.27 36.69
N THR A 316 3.94 -18.26 37.38
CA THR A 316 3.98 -18.27 38.85
C THR A 316 4.95 -17.18 39.29
N ILE A 317 4.43 -16.02 39.69
CA ILE A 317 5.20 -14.93 40.29
C ILE A 317 5.08 -15.12 41.79
N ALA A 318 6.14 -14.84 42.55
CA ALA A 318 6.03 -14.78 44.00
C ALA A 318 4.94 -13.77 44.41
N LEU A 319 4.11 -14.12 45.37
CA LEU A 319 2.93 -13.33 45.77
C LEU A 319 3.28 -11.85 46.05
N ASP A 320 4.39 -11.60 46.71
CA ASP A 320 4.84 -10.23 47.04
C ASP A 320 5.17 -9.38 45.83
N VAL A 321 5.73 -9.98 44.76
CA VAL A 321 6.08 -9.28 43.53
C VAL A 321 4.81 -9.01 42.70
N ALA A 322 3.81 -9.89 42.78
CA ALA A 322 2.53 -9.69 42.09
C ALA A 322 1.78 -8.47 42.65
N ASP A 323 1.77 -8.31 43.97
CA ASP A 323 1.08 -7.20 44.63
C ASP A 323 1.74 -5.84 44.34
N ILE A 324 3.07 -5.78 44.35
CA ILE A 324 3.81 -4.56 44.00
C ILE A 324 3.58 -4.18 42.52
N LEU A 325 3.53 -5.17 41.62
CA LEU A 325 3.19 -4.92 40.20
C LEU A 325 1.78 -4.36 40.05
N VAL A 326 0.82 -4.82 40.84
CA VAL A 326 -0.55 -4.26 40.87
C VAL A 326 -0.52 -2.82 41.36
N GLU A 327 0.21 -2.53 42.44
CA GLU A 327 0.38 -1.18 42.96
C GLU A 327 0.98 -0.21 41.94
N ILE A 328 2.08 -0.59 41.27
CA ILE A 328 2.71 0.22 40.22
C ILE A 328 1.75 0.45 39.04
N ARG A 329 0.98 -0.56 38.65
CA ARG A 329 -0.02 -0.43 37.58
C ARG A 329 -1.16 0.49 37.98
N GLN A 330 -1.59 0.47 39.23
CA GLN A 330 -2.59 1.38 39.77
C GLN A 330 -2.04 2.81 39.81
N ALA A 331 -0.81 2.99 40.32
CA ALA A 331 -0.12 4.28 40.34
C ALA A 331 -0.02 4.87 38.91
N ILE A 332 0.40 4.09 37.92
CA ILE A 332 0.48 4.56 36.50
C ILE A 332 -0.90 4.98 35.97
N ARG A 333 -2.01 4.45 36.49
CA ARG A 333 -3.39 4.80 36.07
C ARG A 333 -3.96 6.03 36.76
N ALA A 334 -3.43 6.42 37.86
CA ALA A 334 -3.94 7.54 38.65
C ALA A 334 -3.77 8.90 37.94
N LYS A 335 -4.57 9.90 38.29
CA LYS A 335 -4.43 11.27 37.78
C LYS A 335 -3.09 11.91 38.21
N ASN A 336 -2.68 11.66 39.44
CA ASN A 336 -1.42 12.09 40.03
C ASN A 336 -0.34 11.00 39.97
N TYR A 337 -0.24 10.31 38.85
CA TYR A 337 0.62 9.13 38.70
C TYR A 337 2.10 9.40 39.02
N SER A 338 2.60 10.59 38.79
CA SER A 338 3.97 10.97 39.10
C SER A 338 4.25 10.96 40.61
N ASP A 339 3.34 11.50 41.43
CA ASP A 339 3.48 11.53 42.90
C ASP A 339 3.46 10.10 43.45
N GLN A 340 2.50 9.30 43.05
CA GLN A 340 2.39 7.91 43.50
C GLN A 340 3.61 7.05 43.11
N LEU A 341 4.19 7.27 41.93
CA LEU A 341 5.43 6.57 41.51
C LEU A 341 6.62 7.02 42.38
N ILE A 342 6.71 8.30 42.78
CA ILE A 342 7.77 8.80 43.66
C ILE A 342 7.61 8.21 45.08
N GLU A 343 6.38 8.13 45.61
CA GLU A 343 6.09 7.49 46.91
C GLU A 343 6.48 6.01 46.91
N LEU A 344 6.14 5.26 45.86
CA LEU A 344 6.56 3.86 45.73
C LEU A 344 8.08 3.74 45.65
N TYR A 345 8.72 4.61 44.88
CA TYR A 345 10.18 4.63 44.76
C TYR A 345 10.87 4.93 46.11
N ALA A 346 10.28 5.80 46.94
CA ALA A 346 10.81 6.10 48.26
C ALA A 346 10.78 4.91 49.22
N ARG A 347 9.77 4.05 49.12
CA ARG A 347 9.58 2.86 49.99
C ARG A 347 10.38 1.64 49.57
N GLU A 348 10.67 1.53 48.26
CA GLU A 348 11.22 0.31 47.68
C GLU A 348 12.74 0.20 47.83
N GLN A 349 13.23 -0.97 48.26
CA GLN A 349 14.66 -1.27 48.46
C GLN A 349 15.22 -2.34 47.52
N SER A 350 14.36 -3.07 46.81
CA SER A 350 14.80 -4.07 45.82
C SER A 350 15.47 -3.42 44.61
N SER A 351 16.69 -3.84 44.31
CA SER A 351 17.47 -3.33 43.15
C SER A 351 16.73 -3.46 41.82
N ALA A 352 15.97 -4.52 41.64
CA ALA A 352 15.20 -4.77 40.41
C ALA A 352 14.00 -3.82 40.30
N LEU A 353 13.27 -3.61 41.42
CA LEU A 353 12.12 -2.73 41.47
C LEU A 353 12.52 -1.26 41.44
N GLU A 354 13.58 -0.89 42.11
CA GLU A 354 14.19 0.43 42.06
C GLU A 354 14.45 0.90 40.64
N ARG A 355 15.09 0.06 39.84
CA ARG A 355 15.42 0.31 38.44
C ARG A 355 14.16 0.50 37.59
N LEU A 356 13.15 -0.33 37.83
CA LEU A 356 11.87 -0.28 37.10
C LEU A 356 11.08 0.97 37.45
N LEU A 357 11.01 1.34 38.74
CA LEU A 357 10.34 2.54 39.22
C LEU A 357 11.03 3.83 38.75
N LEU A 358 12.38 3.90 38.86
CA LEU A 358 13.12 5.07 38.36
C LEU A 358 12.90 5.24 36.85
N TRP A 359 12.94 4.14 36.06
CA TRP A 359 12.62 4.23 34.63
C TRP A 359 11.21 4.77 34.39
N SER A 360 10.22 4.29 35.15
CA SER A 360 8.83 4.76 35.05
C SER A 360 8.69 6.26 35.39
N ILE A 361 9.39 6.72 36.41
CA ILE A 361 9.43 8.13 36.82
C ILE A 361 10.10 9.00 35.76
N LEU A 362 11.24 8.55 35.18
CA LEU A 362 11.94 9.28 34.12
C LEU A 362 11.09 9.42 32.85
N ARG A 363 10.07 8.57 32.69
CA ARG A 363 9.07 8.61 31.60
C ARG A 363 7.78 9.33 31.98
N SER A 364 7.66 9.79 33.21
CA SER A 364 6.54 10.62 33.67
C SER A 364 6.83 12.10 33.44
N LYS A 365 5.79 12.94 33.56
CA LYS A 365 5.94 14.40 33.50
C LYS A 365 6.02 14.92 34.90
N LEU A 366 7.19 15.36 35.34
CA LEU A 366 7.40 15.94 36.65
C LEU A 366 7.38 17.48 36.64
N THR A 367 6.93 18.05 37.77
CA THR A 367 7.09 19.46 38.12
C THR A 367 8.46 19.67 38.77
N GLU A 368 8.93 20.94 38.94
CA GLU A 368 10.19 21.21 39.62
C GLU A 368 10.19 20.75 41.10
N PRO A 369 9.14 20.98 41.90
CA PRO A 369 9.09 20.46 43.27
C PRO A 369 9.18 18.94 43.36
N GLN A 370 8.56 18.21 42.40
CA GLN A 370 8.65 16.74 42.32
C GLN A 370 10.07 16.27 41.98
N LEU A 371 10.77 17.00 41.11
CA LEU A 371 12.15 16.71 40.78
C LEU A 371 13.10 16.93 41.96
N ASP A 372 12.90 18.01 42.74
CA ASP A 372 13.67 18.30 43.92
C ASP A 372 13.42 17.25 45.01
N LEU A 373 12.16 16.87 45.22
CA LEU A 373 11.80 15.79 46.16
C LEU A 373 12.46 14.47 45.77
N LEU A 374 12.42 14.11 44.51
CA LEU A 374 13.03 12.89 43.99
C LEU A 374 14.55 12.91 44.18
N ASN A 375 15.22 14.02 43.88
CA ASN A 375 16.65 14.18 44.14
C ASN A 375 17.02 14.10 45.62
N HIS A 376 16.16 14.63 46.51
CA HIS A 376 16.34 14.50 47.97
C HIS A 376 16.27 13.03 48.39
N ILE A 377 15.27 12.26 47.93
CA ILE A 377 15.13 10.84 48.22
C ILE A 377 16.37 10.06 47.75
N ILE A 378 16.82 10.30 46.54
CA ILE A 378 18.00 9.66 45.93
C ILE A 378 19.26 9.95 46.79
N GLN A 379 19.39 11.19 47.26
CA GLN A 379 20.53 11.63 48.04
C GLN A 379 20.53 11.02 49.46
N GLN A 380 19.37 11.01 50.12
CA GLN A 380 19.20 10.42 51.47
C GLN A 380 19.47 8.91 51.44
N GLN A 381 19.02 8.21 50.41
CA GLN A 381 19.14 6.74 50.31
C GLN A 381 20.42 6.31 49.57
N GLN A 382 21.30 7.23 49.21
CA GLN A 382 22.58 7.01 48.51
C GLN A 382 22.48 6.07 47.27
N ARG A 383 21.35 6.11 46.58
CA ARG A 383 21.03 5.17 45.48
C ARG A 383 21.97 5.32 44.28
N PHE A 384 22.31 6.57 43.93
CA PHE A 384 23.36 6.86 42.91
C PHE A 384 23.91 8.27 43.10
N LYS A 385 25.14 8.52 42.65
CA LYS A 385 25.91 9.76 42.93
C LYS A 385 25.46 10.98 42.09
N ARG A 386 24.75 10.81 41.04
CA ARG A 386 24.36 11.86 40.08
C ARG A 386 22.97 12.39 40.40
N LYS A 387 22.83 13.73 40.50
CA LYS A 387 21.51 14.38 40.54
C LYS A 387 20.79 14.26 39.20
N LEU A 388 19.49 14.04 39.26
CA LEU A 388 18.63 14.09 38.08
C LEU A 388 18.41 15.54 37.65
N ILE A 389 18.46 15.78 36.32
CA ILE A 389 18.20 17.08 35.72
C ILE A 389 17.06 16.95 34.71
N ARG A 390 16.42 18.07 34.32
CA ARG A 390 15.32 18.06 33.33
C ARG A 390 15.63 17.32 32.06
N ALA A 391 16.86 17.38 31.57
CA ALA A 391 17.28 16.68 30.35
C ALA A 391 17.23 15.14 30.46
N ASP A 392 17.20 14.57 31.65
CA ASP A 392 17.10 13.13 31.86
C ASP A 392 15.67 12.60 31.62
N PHE A 393 14.68 13.48 31.67
CA PHE A 393 13.26 13.15 31.56
C PHE A 393 12.83 13.22 30.09
N GLN A 394 12.20 12.16 29.65
CA GLN A 394 11.59 12.05 28.32
C GLN A 394 10.14 11.62 28.48
N PRO A 395 9.25 12.55 28.90
CA PRO A 395 7.90 12.20 29.30
C PRO A 395 7.10 11.58 28.17
N LEU A 396 6.44 10.48 28.49
CA LEU A 396 5.48 9.78 27.63
C LEU A 396 4.05 10.19 28.03
N LYS A 397 3.13 9.99 27.10
CA LYS A 397 1.71 9.94 27.47
C LYS A 397 1.50 8.77 28.44
N GLN A 398 0.66 8.96 29.46
CA GLN A 398 0.34 7.94 30.46
C GLN A 398 -0.04 6.58 29.84
N SER A 399 -0.85 6.59 28.76
CA SER A 399 -1.21 5.37 28.01
C SER A 399 -0.01 4.67 27.36
N SER A 400 0.97 5.43 26.88
CA SER A 400 2.21 4.86 26.31
C SER A 400 3.11 4.29 27.39
N LEU A 401 3.25 4.97 28.54
CA LEU A 401 3.98 4.47 29.70
C LEU A 401 3.37 3.15 30.19
N LYS A 402 2.04 3.11 30.37
CA LYS A 402 1.31 1.88 30.72
C LYS A 402 1.59 0.72 29.77
N THR A 403 1.55 1.01 28.47
CA THR A 403 1.78 -0.01 27.44
C THR A 403 3.22 -0.53 27.48
N MET A 404 4.21 0.37 27.55
CA MET A 404 5.62 -0.03 27.62
C MET A 404 5.93 -0.80 28.91
N PHE A 405 5.46 -0.33 30.05
CA PHE A 405 5.60 -1.01 31.34
C PHE A 405 5.06 -2.45 31.26
N SER A 406 3.85 -2.62 30.73
CA SER A 406 3.22 -3.94 30.60
C SER A 406 3.95 -4.90 29.68
N GLN A 407 4.80 -4.41 28.77
CA GLN A 407 5.57 -5.27 27.87
C GLN A 407 6.69 -6.03 28.58
N PHE A 408 7.38 -5.40 29.52
CA PHE A 408 8.59 -6.00 30.06
C PHE A 408 8.64 -6.14 31.58
N ALA A 409 7.88 -5.36 32.35
CA ALA A 409 8.00 -5.32 33.81
C ALA A 409 7.87 -6.68 34.50
N VAL A 410 6.85 -7.47 34.11
CA VAL A 410 6.65 -8.83 34.66
C VAL A 410 7.87 -9.72 34.37
N HIS A 411 8.31 -9.74 33.10
CA HIS A 411 9.42 -10.58 32.69
C HIS A 411 10.76 -10.13 33.26
N TRP A 412 10.92 -8.79 33.47
CA TRP A 412 12.09 -8.24 34.15
C TRP A 412 12.17 -8.75 35.61
N LEU A 413 11.12 -8.61 36.37
CA LEU A 413 11.10 -9.03 37.77
C LEU A 413 11.26 -10.54 37.91
N GLN A 414 10.65 -11.34 37.03
CA GLN A 414 10.84 -12.79 37.00
C GLN A 414 12.28 -13.21 36.69
N ALA A 415 12.86 -12.61 35.68
CA ALA A 415 14.20 -12.95 35.22
C ALA A 415 15.29 -12.45 36.16
N THR A 416 14.99 -11.47 37.03
CA THR A 416 15.90 -10.90 38.03
C THR A 416 15.62 -11.35 39.46
N GLN A 417 14.61 -12.20 39.67
CA GLN A 417 14.30 -12.76 40.97
C GLN A 417 15.56 -13.54 41.46
N ASP A 418 15.96 -13.29 42.70
CA ASP A 418 17.11 -13.92 43.37
C ASP A 418 18.49 -13.66 42.72
N LYS A 419 18.61 -12.64 41.87
CA LYS A 419 19.85 -12.28 41.19
C LYS A 419 20.37 -10.91 41.68
N ASP A 420 21.66 -10.84 42.00
CA ASP A 420 22.33 -9.56 42.21
C ASP A 420 22.65 -8.87 40.89
N ILE A 421 21.78 -7.95 40.48
CA ILE A 421 21.89 -7.22 39.21
C ILE A 421 23.09 -6.26 39.18
N SER A 422 23.60 -5.85 40.35
CA SER A 422 24.72 -4.91 40.46
C SER A 422 26.04 -5.57 40.00
N SER A 423 26.15 -6.89 40.06
CA SER A 423 27.31 -7.66 39.66
C SER A 423 27.28 -8.09 38.18
N PHE A 424 26.20 -7.80 37.43
CA PHE A 424 26.03 -8.30 36.06
C PHE A 424 27.02 -7.67 35.08
N SER A 425 27.67 -8.54 34.31
CA SER A 425 28.47 -8.16 33.14
C SER A 425 27.58 -7.88 31.92
N ASP A 426 28.19 -7.42 30.83
CA ASP A 426 27.51 -7.23 29.52
C ASP A 426 26.89 -8.56 29.00
N ALA A 427 27.60 -9.68 29.20
CA ALA A 427 27.12 -11.00 28.82
C ALA A 427 25.89 -11.43 29.63
N ASP A 428 25.90 -11.16 30.96
CA ASP A 428 24.78 -11.52 31.83
C ASP A 428 23.52 -10.74 31.49
N PHE A 429 23.63 -9.44 31.12
CA PHE A 429 22.50 -8.67 30.63
C PHE A 429 22.03 -9.13 29.23
N GLU A 430 22.96 -9.50 28.32
CA GLU A 430 22.57 -10.03 27.01
C GLU A 430 21.83 -11.37 27.14
N ASP A 431 22.27 -12.24 28.03
CA ASP A 431 21.62 -13.52 28.30
C ASP A 431 20.24 -13.30 28.97
N LEU A 432 20.16 -12.43 29.99
CA LEU A 432 18.90 -12.05 30.66
C LEU A 432 17.85 -11.55 29.65
N TYR A 433 18.24 -10.59 28.80
CA TYR A 433 17.31 -10.04 27.82
C TYR A 433 16.97 -11.02 26.72
N GLY A 434 17.90 -11.91 26.37
CA GLY A 434 17.65 -13.05 25.49
C GLY A 434 16.57 -13.98 26.03
N GLU A 435 16.64 -14.34 27.30
CA GLU A 435 15.63 -15.14 27.99
C GLU A 435 14.27 -14.43 28.01
N MET A 436 14.22 -13.13 28.37
CA MET A 436 12.98 -12.35 28.36
C MET A 436 12.34 -12.29 26.96
N LEU A 437 13.14 -12.15 25.90
CA LEU A 437 12.65 -12.13 24.53
C LEU A 437 12.07 -13.50 24.13
N LEU A 438 12.61 -14.60 24.63
CA LEU A 438 12.11 -15.95 24.38
C LEU A 438 10.72 -16.20 25.00
N LEU A 439 10.44 -15.61 26.16
CA LEU A 439 9.14 -15.75 26.85
C LEU A 439 7.99 -15.07 26.09
N LYS A 440 8.27 -14.20 25.14
CA LYS A 440 7.25 -13.48 24.35
C LYS A 440 6.99 -14.13 23.00
N LYS A 441 5.72 -13.99 22.55
CA LYS A 441 5.33 -14.35 21.18
C LYS A 441 6.18 -13.58 20.17
N GLU A 442 6.55 -14.20 19.08
CA GLU A 442 7.43 -13.63 18.03
C GLU A 442 6.98 -12.24 17.59
N THR A 443 5.66 -12.02 17.43
CA THR A 443 5.07 -10.77 16.98
C THR A 443 5.30 -9.58 17.92
N THR A 444 5.59 -9.83 19.20
CA THR A 444 5.79 -8.79 20.24
C THR A 444 7.25 -8.60 20.62
N ARG A 445 8.15 -9.50 20.21
CA ARG A 445 9.59 -9.47 20.56
C ARG A 445 10.29 -8.19 20.13
N ALA A 446 10.02 -7.69 18.91
CA ALA A 446 10.62 -6.43 18.42
C ALA A 446 10.20 -5.22 19.26
N THR A 447 8.97 -5.22 19.77
CA THR A 447 8.49 -4.17 20.67
C THR A 447 9.16 -4.27 22.03
N LEU A 448 9.24 -5.48 22.57
CA LEU A 448 9.95 -5.74 23.84
C LEU A 448 11.42 -5.33 23.75
N GLN A 449 12.11 -5.70 22.65
CA GLN A 449 13.52 -5.33 22.44
C GLN A 449 13.75 -3.83 22.52
N LYS A 450 12.88 -3.03 21.87
CA LYS A 450 12.97 -1.56 21.96
C LYS A 450 12.77 -1.05 23.38
N CYS A 451 11.80 -1.62 24.11
CA CYS A 451 11.59 -1.28 25.50
C CYS A 451 12.81 -1.61 26.36
N LEU A 452 13.43 -2.77 26.14
CA LEU A 452 14.64 -3.22 26.84
C LEU A 452 15.87 -2.35 26.52
N GLN A 453 16.04 -1.95 25.25
CA GLN A 453 17.14 -1.06 24.85
C GLN A 453 17.05 0.28 25.61
N GLU A 454 15.84 0.85 25.64
CA GLU A 454 15.61 2.11 26.32
C GLU A 454 15.75 2.00 27.83
N PHE A 455 15.20 0.93 28.40
CA PHE A 455 15.34 0.61 29.82
C PHE A 455 16.81 0.39 30.19
N HIS A 456 17.56 -0.38 29.40
CA HIS A 456 18.98 -0.63 29.65
C HIS A 456 19.85 0.62 29.50
N HIS A 457 19.51 1.49 28.56
CA HIS A 457 20.19 2.79 28.43
C HIS A 457 20.10 3.62 29.74
N LYS A 458 18.95 3.62 30.43
CA LYS A 458 18.81 4.30 31.70
C LYS A 458 19.61 3.58 32.81
N GLN A 459 19.68 2.26 32.78
CA GLN A 459 20.54 1.53 33.72
C GLN A 459 22.04 1.86 33.54
N THR A 460 22.50 2.02 32.32
CA THR A 460 23.87 2.46 32.04
C THR A 460 24.14 3.88 32.56
N LEU A 461 23.18 4.75 32.49
CA LEU A 461 23.34 6.14 32.95
C LEU A 461 23.33 6.28 34.49
N PHE A 462 22.50 5.52 35.19
CA PHE A 462 22.23 5.73 36.62
C PHE A 462 22.80 4.62 37.51
N PHE A 463 22.87 3.40 37.02
CA PHE A 463 23.29 2.23 37.82
C PHE A 463 24.63 1.65 37.36
N ASN A 464 25.42 2.35 36.57
CA ASN A 464 26.71 1.92 36.04
C ASN A 464 26.66 0.54 35.32
N ALA A 465 25.47 0.15 34.81
CA ALA A 465 25.34 -1.07 34.03
C ALA A 465 26.26 -1.03 32.79
N PRO A 466 26.86 -2.15 32.37
CA PRO A 466 27.69 -2.20 31.19
C PRO A 466 26.89 -1.85 29.93
N THR A 467 27.54 -1.26 28.93
CA THR A 467 26.86 -0.97 27.66
C THR A 467 26.70 -2.24 26.84
N ILE A 468 25.49 -2.57 26.44
CA ILE A 468 25.17 -3.68 25.59
C ILE A 468 24.57 -3.19 24.26
N ASP A 469 24.72 -3.98 23.20
CA ASP A 469 24.13 -3.70 21.90
C ASP A 469 22.98 -4.71 21.67
N LEU A 470 21.76 -4.25 21.92
CA LEU A 470 20.55 -5.03 21.68
C LEU A 470 20.06 -4.94 20.22
N ASP A 471 20.60 -4.03 19.39
CA ASP A 471 20.13 -3.78 18.02
C ASP A 471 20.23 -5.01 17.12
N ASN A 472 21.07 -5.96 17.51
CA ASN A 472 21.34 -7.15 16.72
C ASN A 472 20.67 -8.44 17.26
N LEU A 473 19.91 -8.37 18.34
CA LEU A 473 19.24 -9.55 18.88
C LEU A 473 18.03 -9.95 18.06
N ILE A 474 17.22 -8.98 17.59
CA ILE A 474 16.08 -9.25 16.73
C ILE A 474 15.85 -8.06 15.78
N GLN A 475 16.09 -8.24 14.48
CA GLN A 475 15.76 -7.23 13.45
C GLN A 475 14.55 -7.66 12.60
N VAL A 476 13.61 -8.38 13.16
CA VAL A 476 12.46 -8.85 12.40
C VAL A 476 11.33 -7.83 12.45
N LYS A 477 11.07 -7.14 11.34
CA LYS A 477 9.80 -6.44 11.14
C LYS A 477 8.74 -7.48 10.80
N ILE A 478 7.94 -7.86 11.78
CA ILE A 478 6.77 -8.71 11.55
C ILE A 478 5.67 -7.81 11.04
N CYS A 479 5.24 -8.01 9.81
CA CYS A 479 4.10 -7.32 9.24
C CYS A 479 2.88 -8.25 9.32
N ARG A 480 1.78 -7.78 9.92
CA ARG A 480 0.50 -8.51 9.90
C ARG A 480 -0.09 -8.39 8.50
N THR A 481 -0.29 -9.51 7.84
CA THR A 481 -0.80 -9.58 6.45
C THR A 481 -2.31 -9.86 6.38
N ALA A 482 -3.06 -9.61 7.44
CA ALA A 482 -4.50 -9.86 7.48
C ALA A 482 -5.24 -8.89 6.54
N LEU A 483 -5.71 -9.40 5.40
CA LEU A 483 -6.54 -8.69 4.43
C LEU A 483 -7.97 -9.20 4.47
N ILE A 484 -8.92 -8.29 4.39
CA ILE A 484 -10.34 -8.55 4.29
C ILE A 484 -10.75 -8.33 2.84
N SER A 485 -11.28 -9.37 2.19
CA SER A 485 -11.79 -9.25 0.81
C SER A 485 -13.13 -8.49 0.79
N PRO A 486 -13.55 -7.94 -0.36
CA PRO A 486 -14.86 -7.32 -0.51
C PRO A 486 -16.01 -8.27 -0.11
N HIS A 487 -15.93 -9.55 -0.46
CA HIS A 487 -16.96 -10.56 -0.09
C HIS A 487 -17.06 -10.71 1.43
N ILE A 488 -15.94 -10.91 2.13
CA ILE A 488 -15.94 -11.00 3.60
C ILE A 488 -16.49 -9.70 4.20
N PHE A 489 -16.12 -8.54 3.64
CA PHE A 489 -16.60 -7.26 4.14
C PHE A 489 -18.12 -7.10 4.00
N HIS A 490 -18.70 -7.46 2.86
CA HIS A 490 -20.14 -7.37 2.64
C HIS A 490 -20.91 -8.35 3.54
N HIS A 491 -20.49 -9.61 3.62
CA HIS A 491 -21.10 -10.58 4.54
C HIS A 491 -20.99 -10.16 6.01
N MET A 492 -19.90 -9.57 6.39
CA MET A 492 -19.74 -8.99 7.73
C MET A 492 -20.76 -7.87 8.00
N LEU A 493 -21.02 -6.99 7.03
CA LEU A 493 -22.05 -5.97 7.18
C LEU A 493 -23.48 -6.57 7.22
N GLU A 494 -23.76 -7.59 6.44
CA GLU A 494 -25.02 -8.33 6.48
C GLU A 494 -25.24 -9.00 7.85
N GLN A 495 -24.19 -9.61 8.42
CA GLN A 495 -24.27 -10.19 9.77
C GLN A 495 -24.49 -9.12 10.84
N LEU A 496 -23.88 -7.95 10.70
CA LEU A 496 -24.13 -6.82 11.60
C LEU A 496 -25.62 -6.38 11.56
N GLU A 497 -26.22 -6.31 10.38
CA GLU A 497 -27.64 -5.96 10.24
C GLU A 497 -28.55 -7.02 10.90
N ASN A 498 -28.18 -8.30 10.84
CA ASN A 498 -28.95 -9.42 11.41
C ASN A 498 -28.76 -9.60 12.93
N THR A 499 -27.80 -8.95 13.56
CA THR A 499 -27.55 -9.07 15.00
C THR A 499 -28.72 -8.46 15.79
N GLN A 500 -29.33 -9.20 16.72
CA GLN A 500 -30.52 -8.74 17.46
C GLN A 500 -30.18 -7.84 18.68
N ASP A 501 -29.02 -8.02 19.27
CA ASP A 501 -28.61 -7.38 20.54
C ASP A 501 -28.13 -5.94 20.40
N ILE A 502 -28.05 -5.38 19.20
CA ILE A 502 -27.54 -4.04 18.93
C ILE A 502 -28.67 -3.18 18.37
N SER A 503 -28.84 -1.96 18.92
CA SER A 503 -29.85 -1.03 18.40
C SER A 503 -29.61 -0.66 16.94
N ILE A 504 -30.67 -0.38 16.19
CA ILE A 504 -30.57 0.04 14.78
C ILE A 504 -29.67 1.27 14.61
N GLN A 505 -29.74 2.20 15.57
CA GLN A 505 -28.87 3.39 15.54
C GLN A 505 -27.40 3.04 15.71
N ASP A 506 -27.07 2.12 16.65
CA ASP A 506 -25.69 1.71 16.90
C ASP A 506 -25.15 0.84 15.76
N LYS A 507 -26.00 -0.03 15.15
CA LYS A 507 -25.64 -0.76 13.93
C LYS A 507 -25.19 0.21 12.82
N ASN A 508 -25.94 1.29 12.59
CA ASN A 508 -25.58 2.30 11.60
C ASN A 508 -24.23 2.97 11.93
N ILE A 509 -23.95 3.21 13.21
CA ILE A 509 -22.66 3.76 13.64
C ILE A 509 -21.52 2.78 13.33
N PHE A 510 -21.64 1.52 13.75
CA PHE A 510 -20.61 0.51 13.47
C PHE A 510 -20.43 0.27 11.98
N LYS A 511 -21.49 0.21 11.20
CA LYS A 511 -21.46 0.10 9.75
C LYS A 511 -20.64 1.22 9.12
N LEU A 512 -20.91 2.47 9.48
CA LEU A 512 -20.15 3.62 8.97
C LEU A 512 -18.69 3.63 9.41
N ILE A 513 -18.41 3.21 10.65
CA ILE A 513 -17.03 3.06 11.16
C ILE A 513 -16.28 2.02 10.32
N PHE A 514 -16.90 0.87 10.03
CA PHE A 514 -16.28 -0.19 9.23
C PHE A 514 -16.09 0.24 7.76
N ILE A 515 -17.07 0.93 7.17
CA ILE A 515 -16.97 1.50 5.82
C ILE A 515 -15.78 2.47 5.73
N LEU A 516 -15.64 3.39 6.68
CA LEU A 516 -14.50 4.32 6.71
C LEU A 516 -13.16 3.60 6.87
N GLY A 517 -13.13 2.51 7.62
CA GLY A 517 -11.95 1.64 7.74
C GLY A 517 -11.59 0.96 6.42
N PHE A 518 -12.56 0.37 5.74
CA PHE A 518 -12.38 -0.46 4.56
C PHE A 518 -12.18 0.35 3.27
N ARG A 519 -12.91 1.47 3.10
CA ARG A 519 -12.83 2.31 1.90
C ARG A 519 -11.74 3.36 1.96
N VAL A 520 -11.56 3.96 3.14
CA VAL A 520 -10.70 5.14 3.32
C VAL A 520 -9.39 4.78 4.03
N GLY A 521 -9.41 3.71 4.80
CA GLY A 521 -8.25 3.29 5.59
C GLY A 521 -7.92 4.23 6.74
N LEU A 522 -8.91 4.83 7.38
CA LEU A 522 -8.69 5.63 8.59
C LEU A 522 -8.17 4.77 9.74
N ARG A 523 -7.32 5.34 10.60
CA ARG A 523 -6.98 4.68 11.86
C ARG A 523 -8.20 4.69 12.79
N ILE A 524 -8.39 3.65 13.61
CA ILE A 524 -9.53 3.56 14.53
C ILE A 524 -9.71 4.85 15.34
N ASN A 525 -8.63 5.36 15.90
CA ASN A 525 -8.64 6.59 16.64
C ASN A 525 -8.88 7.85 15.79
N GLU A 526 -8.62 7.82 14.48
CA GLU A 526 -9.02 8.90 13.55
C GLU A 526 -10.52 8.86 13.34
N THR A 527 -11.09 7.68 13.15
CA THR A 527 -12.51 7.47 12.91
C THR A 527 -13.36 7.84 14.12
N LEU A 528 -13.02 7.33 15.30
CA LEU A 528 -13.79 7.58 16.51
C LEU A 528 -13.75 9.05 16.98
N ASN A 529 -12.69 9.77 16.63
CA ASN A 529 -12.51 11.17 16.99
C ASN A 529 -12.82 12.15 15.84
N ILE A 530 -13.65 11.76 14.89
CA ILE A 530 -14.23 12.70 13.91
C ILE A 530 -15.26 13.56 14.61
N PHE A 531 -15.13 14.88 14.51
CA PHE A 531 -16.13 15.84 14.97
C PHE A 531 -17.01 16.31 13.80
N VAL A 532 -18.24 16.71 14.09
CA VAL A 532 -19.17 17.18 13.06
C VAL A 532 -18.57 18.35 12.26
N ARG A 533 -17.81 19.23 12.92
CA ARG A 533 -17.09 20.34 12.27
C ARG A 533 -15.98 19.95 11.30
N ASP A 534 -15.53 18.69 11.35
CA ASP A 534 -14.44 18.19 10.49
C ASP A 534 -14.95 17.75 9.12
N LEU A 535 -16.29 17.80 8.94
CA LEU A 535 -16.98 17.46 7.69
C LEU A 535 -17.42 18.70 6.94
N PHE A 536 -17.03 18.77 5.68
CA PHE A 536 -17.62 19.67 4.69
C PHE A 536 -18.54 18.85 3.80
N ILE A 537 -19.83 19.17 3.79
CA ILE A 537 -20.86 18.47 3.00
C ILE A 537 -21.57 19.49 2.11
N SER A 538 -21.47 19.28 0.80
CA SER A 538 -22.26 19.96 -0.23
C SER A 538 -23.01 18.94 -1.08
N GLU A 539 -23.72 19.39 -2.10
CA GLU A 539 -24.41 18.48 -3.03
C GLU A 539 -23.42 17.54 -3.71
N ASP A 540 -22.29 18.08 -4.21
CA ASP A 540 -21.34 17.36 -5.04
C ASP A 540 -20.11 16.85 -4.27
N ALA A 541 -19.86 17.33 -3.07
CA ALA A 541 -18.64 17.01 -2.34
C ALA A 541 -18.86 16.71 -0.87
N VAL A 542 -18.20 15.66 -0.40
CA VAL A 542 -18.03 15.34 1.02
C VAL A 542 -16.56 15.24 1.30
N ILE A 543 -16.04 16.16 2.11
CA ILE A 543 -14.63 16.23 2.45
C ILE A 543 -14.48 16.09 3.96
N LEU A 544 -13.69 15.10 4.41
CA LEU A 544 -13.30 14.91 5.79
C LEU A 544 -11.92 15.53 6.02
N THR A 545 -11.81 16.37 7.05
CA THR A 545 -10.53 16.97 7.47
C THR A 545 -10.00 16.27 8.70
N ILE A 546 -8.83 15.63 8.59
CA ILE A 546 -8.12 15.01 9.73
C ILE A 546 -7.21 16.07 10.34
N ARG A 547 -7.48 16.43 11.61
CA ARG A 547 -6.75 17.44 12.39
C ARG A 547 -6.73 17.13 13.87
N ASN A 548 -5.99 17.90 14.66
CA ASN A 548 -6.06 17.86 16.13
C ASN A 548 -7.42 18.33 16.62
N ASN A 549 -7.88 17.69 17.68
CA ASN A 549 -9.06 18.12 18.43
C ASN A 549 -8.84 17.89 19.94
N ARG A 550 -9.83 18.24 20.78
CA ARG A 550 -9.73 18.13 22.25
C ARG A 550 -9.45 16.68 22.72
N ASN A 551 -9.93 15.68 21.97
CA ASN A 551 -9.80 14.27 22.36
C ASN A 551 -8.53 13.64 21.80
N LYS A 552 -7.90 14.26 20.75
CA LYS A 552 -6.80 13.64 20.01
C LYS A 552 -5.81 14.64 19.44
N ASN A 553 -4.54 14.38 19.68
CA ASN A 553 -3.43 14.99 18.95
C ASN A 553 -2.89 14.01 17.91
N GLN A 554 -2.63 14.50 16.71
CA GLN A 554 -1.99 13.71 15.66
C GLN A 554 -0.53 13.40 16.04
N LYS A 555 -0.06 12.20 15.66
CA LYS A 555 1.30 11.75 15.98
C LYS A 555 2.39 12.52 15.21
N SER A 556 2.06 13.01 14.02
CA SER A 556 3.00 13.70 13.13
C SER A 556 2.28 14.76 12.30
N TYR A 557 3.03 15.72 11.78
CA TYR A 557 2.50 16.72 10.84
C TYR A 557 1.92 16.10 9.58
N SER A 558 2.50 15.03 9.07
CA SER A 558 2.01 14.30 7.89
C SER A 558 0.61 13.67 8.05
N ALA A 559 0.13 13.55 9.29
CA ALA A 559 -1.21 13.03 9.56
C ALA A 559 -2.34 14.05 9.22
N TYR A 560 -2.04 15.35 9.10
CA TYR A 560 -3.01 16.37 8.72
C TYR A 560 -3.33 16.27 7.22
N ARG A 561 -4.59 15.98 6.90
CA ARG A 561 -5.00 15.79 5.50
C ARG A 561 -6.50 16.00 5.30
N LYS A 562 -6.87 16.32 4.07
CA LYS A 562 -8.27 16.36 3.60
C LYS A 562 -8.55 15.13 2.75
N ILE A 563 -9.65 14.47 3.00
CA ILE A 563 -10.05 13.20 2.38
C ILE A 563 -11.34 13.41 1.61
N PRO A 564 -11.36 13.22 0.27
CA PRO A 564 -12.54 13.39 -0.55
C PRO A 564 -13.41 12.12 -0.50
N LEU A 565 -14.28 12.00 0.53
CA LEU A 565 -15.13 10.82 0.73
C LEU A 565 -16.05 10.52 -0.46
N HIS A 566 -16.52 11.56 -1.15
CA HIS A 566 -17.39 11.42 -2.33
C HIS A 566 -16.74 10.69 -3.52
N HIS A 567 -15.41 10.56 -3.54
CA HIS A 567 -14.70 9.76 -4.54
C HIS A 567 -14.39 8.34 -4.07
N LEU A 568 -14.34 8.11 -2.76
CA LEU A 568 -13.88 6.86 -2.17
C LEU A 568 -15.03 5.93 -1.74
N LEU A 569 -16.15 6.49 -1.30
CA LEU A 569 -17.32 5.72 -0.90
C LEU A 569 -18.17 5.36 -2.12
N LYS A 570 -18.85 4.22 -2.08
CA LYS A 570 -19.89 3.87 -3.04
C LYS A 570 -21.11 4.78 -2.89
N ALA A 571 -21.97 4.81 -3.86
CA ALA A 571 -23.10 5.75 -3.89
C ALA A 571 -24.04 5.57 -2.70
N ASP A 572 -24.38 4.33 -2.35
CA ASP A 572 -25.21 3.95 -1.20
C ASP A 572 -24.52 4.24 0.14
N GLU A 573 -23.24 3.92 0.26
CA GLU A 573 -22.40 4.22 1.42
C GLU A 573 -22.29 5.74 1.66
N LEU A 574 -22.10 6.49 0.59
CA LEU A 574 -22.02 7.96 0.63
C LEU A 574 -23.37 8.58 1.02
N HIS A 575 -24.46 8.07 0.49
CA HIS A 575 -25.80 8.52 0.85
C HIS A 575 -26.07 8.27 2.34
N THR A 576 -25.82 7.08 2.82
CA THR A 576 -25.96 6.71 4.25
C THR A 576 -25.11 7.61 5.14
N PHE A 577 -23.85 7.86 4.76
CA PHE A 577 -22.95 8.74 5.51
C PHE A 577 -23.43 10.20 5.52
N LYS A 578 -23.88 10.73 4.39
CA LYS A 578 -24.45 12.10 4.28
C LYS A 578 -25.67 12.24 5.18
N THR A 579 -26.63 11.32 5.06
CA THR A 579 -27.88 11.32 5.84
C THR A 579 -27.61 11.27 7.34
N TYR A 580 -26.75 10.35 7.78
CA TYR A 580 -26.35 10.24 9.18
C TYR A 580 -25.70 11.55 9.68
N SER A 581 -24.76 12.09 8.93
CA SER A 581 -24.01 13.30 9.34
C SER A 581 -24.89 14.54 9.39
N GLN A 582 -25.83 14.67 8.46
CA GLN A 582 -26.80 15.79 8.41
C GLN A 582 -27.80 15.68 9.57
N ASN A 583 -28.33 14.49 9.84
CA ASN A 583 -29.20 14.24 10.98
C ASN A 583 -28.49 14.55 12.30
N ARG A 584 -27.24 14.12 12.45
CA ARG A 584 -26.43 14.43 13.62
C ARG A 584 -26.24 15.94 13.79
N LYS A 585 -25.94 16.67 12.73
CA LYS A 585 -25.80 18.13 12.75
C LYS A 585 -27.09 18.83 13.13
N ARG A 586 -28.24 18.33 12.63
CA ARG A 586 -29.58 18.85 12.95
C ARG A 586 -29.87 18.66 14.43
N LEU A 587 -29.68 17.46 14.98
CA LEU A 587 -29.91 17.16 16.39
C LEU A 587 -29.06 18.02 17.32
N LEU A 588 -27.79 18.27 16.96
CA LEU A 588 -26.94 19.19 17.74
C LEU A 588 -27.46 20.63 17.73
N LYS A 589 -27.97 21.10 16.59
CA LYS A 589 -28.58 22.42 16.48
C LYS A 589 -29.84 22.52 17.34
N GLU A 590 -30.72 21.54 17.30
CA GLU A 590 -31.94 21.44 18.11
C GLU A 590 -31.66 21.43 19.61
N GLN A 591 -30.54 20.77 20.01
CA GLN A 591 -30.07 20.73 21.40
C GLN A 591 -29.26 21.96 21.83
N GLY A 592 -29.07 22.95 20.98
CA GLY A 592 -28.21 24.12 21.27
C GLY A 592 -26.72 23.77 21.46
N LYS A 593 -26.28 22.56 21.03
CA LYS A 593 -24.89 22.08 21.21
C LYS A 593 -24.01 22.48 20.03
N SER A 594 -22.74 22.72 20.33
CA SER A 594 -21.74 23.08 19.32
C SER A 594 -21.44 21.91 18.37
N VAL A 595 -21.10 22.22 17.12
CA VAL A 595 -20.57 21.26 16.12
C VAL A 595 -19.21 20.67 16.49
N THR A 596 -18.62 21.09 17.63
CA THR A 596 -17.40 20.49 18.22
C THR A 596 -17.69 19.21 19.02
N GLN A 597 -18.80 18.55 18.76
CA GLN A 597 -19.14 17.24 19.32
C GLN A 597 -18.72 16.09 18.40
N PRO A 598 -18.46 14.89 18.95
CA PRO A 598 -18.17 13.69 18.17
C PRO A 598 -19.28 13.37 17.18
N LEU A 599 -18.88 12.89 16.00
CA LEU A 599 -19.83 12.44 14.97
C LEU A 599 -20.53 11.15 15.41
N PHE A 600 -19.75 10.16 15.88
CA PHE A 600 -20.23 8.84 16.26
C PHE A 600 -20.53 8.79 17.76
N LEU A 601 -21.80 8.91 18.10
CA LEU A 601 -22.32 8.82 19.47
C LEU A 601 -23.44 7.81 19.50
N LYS A 602 -23.37 6.86 20.44
CA LYS A 602 -24.37 5.80 20.62
C LYS A 602 -25.73 6.37 21.05
N GLN A 603 -26.73 5.50 21.02
CA GLN A 603 -28.07 5.82 21.55
C GLN A 603 -28.04 6.17 23.02
N SER A 604 -27.15 5.56 23.80
CA SER A 604 -26.89 5.88 25.21
C SER A 604 -26.21 7.24 25.45
N LEU A 605 -25.89 8.00 24.40
CA LEU A 605 -25.09 9.23 24.42
C LEU A 605 -23.61 9.03 24.83
N GLU A 606 -23.16 7.81 24.92
CA GLU A 606 -21.76 7.47 25.19
C GLU A 606 -20.91 7.47 23.90
N GLU A 607 -19.62 7.79 24.06
CA GLU A 607 -18.66 7.68 22.96
C GLU A 607 -18.39 6.19 22.64
N THR A 608 -18.28 5.87 21.37
CA THR A 608 -17.91 4.52 20.93
C THR A 608 -16.43 4.25 21.23
N HIS A 609 -16.13 3.12 21.89
CA HIS A 609 -14.77 2.78 22.30
C HIS A 609 -14.06 1.84 21.32
N GLU A 610 -12.72 1.98 21.19
CA GLU A 610 -11.88 1.17 20.33
C GLU A 610 -12.01 -0.35 20.59
N ASN A 611 -12.05 -0.74 21.86
CA ASN A 611 -12.14 -2.15 22.24
C ASN A 611 -13.45 -2.79 21.77
N GLU A 612 -14.54 -2.05 21.86
CA GLU A 612 -15.87 -2.50 21.43
C GLU A 612 -15.91 -2.69 19.91
N VAL A 613 -15.42 -1.71 19.14
CA VAL A 613 -15.31 -1.83 17.68
C VAL A 613 -14.48 -3.03 17.27
N ASN A 614 -13.32 -3.24 17.92
CA ASN A 614 -12.46 -4.38 17.63
C ASN A 614 -13.07 -5.73 18.06
N SER A 615 -13.78 -5.78 19.20
CA SER A 615 -14.44 -6.99 19.67
C SER A 615 -15.57 -7.40 18.71
N LEU A 616 -16.45 -6.45 18.35
CA LEU A 616 -17.53 -6.68 17.40
C LEU A 616 -17.01 -7.12 16.03
N LEU A 617 -15.99 -6.43 15.51
CA LEU A 617 -15.37 -6.80 14.22
C LEU A 617 -14.84 -8.24 14.25
N LYS A 618 -14.14 -8.63 15.32
CA LYS A 618 -13.61 -9.99 15.46
C LYS A 618 -14.73 -11.03 15.44
N GLN A 619 -15.80 -10.80 16.19
CA GLN A 619 -16.95 -11.71 16.24
C GLN A 619 -17.59 -11.86 14.87
N LEU A 620 -17.86 -10.75 14.17
CA LEU A 620 -18.45 -10.74 12.85
C LEU A 620 -17.57 -11.49 11.82
N ILE A 621 -16.27 -11.24 11.81
CA ILE A 621 -15.35 -11.92 10.87
C ILE A 621 -15.19 -13.39 11.24
N GLN A 622 -15.16 -13.73 12.52
CA GLN A 622 -15.13 -15.12 12.96
C GLN A 622 -16.34 -15.91 12.47
N THR A 623 -17.51 -15.32 12.54
CA THR A 623 -18.75 -15.95 12.04
C THR A 623 -18.70 -16.15 10.52
N VAL A 624 -18.14 -15.18 9.78
CA VAL A 624 -18.11 -15.19 8.30
C VAL A 624 -16.94 -16.00 7.74
N PHE A 625 -15.78 -15.96 8.39
CA PHE A 625 -14.51 -16.48 7.82
C PHE A 625 -13.80 -17.51 8.70
N GLY A 626 -14.23 -17.69 9.96
CA GLY A 626 -13.66 -18.67 10.89
C GLY A 626 -12.25 -18.35 11.39
N GLU A 627 -11.75 -17.11 11.25
CA GLU A 627 -10.43 -16.68 11.71
C GLU A 627 -10.50 -15.55 12.76
N HIS A 628 -9.61 -15.61 13.78
CA HIS A 628 -9.63 -14.68 14.92
C HIS A 628 -8.65 -13.51 14.81
N ASN A 629 -7.77 -13.49 13.81
CA ASN A 629 -6.60 -12.58 13.77
C ASN A 629 -6.88 -11.19 13.17
N PHE A 630 -8.14 -10.85 12.95
CA PHE A 630 -8.54 -9.59 12.35
C PHE A 630 -8.82 -8.52 13.41
N THR A 631 -8.48 -7.29 13.08
CA THR A 631 -8.76 -6.10 13.87
C THR A 631 -9.22 -4.98 12.93
N TYR A 632 -9.71 -3.86 13.47
CA TYR A 632 -10.03 -2.69 12.65
C TYR A 632 -8.86 -2.27 11.73
N HIS A 633 -7.62 -2.50 12.18
CA HIS A 633 -6.43 -2.22 11.39
C HIS A 633 -6.35 -3.06 10.09
N SER A 634 -6.95 -4.25 10.08
CA SER A 634 -7.05 -5.11 8.88
C SER A 634 -7.91 -4.48 7.77
N LEU A 635 -8.98 -3.75 8.13
CA LEU A 635 -9.75 -2.94 7.18
C LEU A 635 -8.86 -1.89 6.49
N ARG A 636 -8.03 -1.22 7.28
CA ARG A 636 -7.07 -0.24 6.75
C ARG A 636 -6.03 -0.88 5.84
N HIS A 637 -5.52 -2.07 6.15
CA HIS A 637 -4.64 -2.83 5.26
C HIS A 637 -5.32 -3.10 3.92
N SER A 638 -6.58 -3.58 3.94
CA SER A 638 -7.36 -3.83 2.72
C SER A 638 -7.54 -2.55 1.91
N ALA A 639 -7.96 -1.44 2.54
CA ALA A 639 -8.12 -0.16 1.87
C ALA A 639 -6.87 0.28 1.10
N PHE A 640 -5.68 0.20 1.72
CA PHE A 640 -4.45 0.61 1.05
C PHE A 640 -4.00 -0.33 -0.05
N ASN A 641 -4.24 -1.64 0.08
CA ASN A 641 -3.99 -2.58 -1.02
C ASN A 641 -4.92 -2.33 -2.20
N HIS A 642 -6.21 -2.09 -1.96
CA HIS A 642 -7.18 -1.73 -3.01
C HIS A 642 -6.78 -0.43 -3.70
N LEU A 643 -6.50 0.63 -2.94
CA LEU A 643 -6.04 1.91 -3.50
C LEU A 643 -4.72 1.78 -4.26
N TYR A 644 -3.78 0.96 -3.78
CA TYR A 644 -2.53 0.68 -4.48
C TYR A 644 -2.78 0.11 -5.88
N LEU A 645 -3.62 -0.93 -5.98
CA LEU A 645 -3.96 -1.55 -7.26
C LEU A 645 -4.66 -0.56 -8.20
N ILE A 646 -5.61 0.21 -7.68
CA ILE A 646 -6.33 1.24 -8.43
C ILE A 646 -5.37 2.34 -8.93
N LEU A 647 -4.52 2.89 -8.05
CA LEU A 647 -3.61 3.98 -8.41
C LEU A 647 -2.51 3.55 -9.37
N LYS A 648 -2.07 2.29 -9.32
CA LYS A 648 -1.14 1.69 -10.29
C LYS A 648 -1.79 1.35 -11.62
N ASN A 649 -3.09 1.52 -11.75
CA ASN A 649 -3.87 1.07 -12.91
C ASN A 649 -3.65 -0.42 -13.20
N SER A 650 -3.56 -1.21 -12.15
CA SER A 650 -3.41 -2.65 -12.29
C SER A 650 -4.76 -3.26 -12.63
N THR A 651 -4.79 -4.10 -13.63
CA THR A 651 -5.97 -4.90 -13.98
C THR A 651 -6.38 -5.87 -12.86
N LEU A 652 -5.47 -6.09 -11.91
CA LEU A 652 -5.80 -6.80 -10.67
C LEU A 652 -6.81 -6.05 -9.81
N ALA A 653 -6.98 -4.74 -10.00
CA ALA A 653 -7.98 -3.98 -9.25
C ALA A 653 -9.40 -4.54 -9.45
N ASP A 654 -9.74 -5.02 -10.66
CA ASP A 654 -11.04 -5.62 -10.96
C ASP A 654 -11.25 -6.96 -10.23
N ALA A 655 -10.16 -7.71 -9.99
CA ALA A 655 -10.22 -8.99 -9.28
C ALA A 655 -10.17 -8.86 -7.76
N PHE A 656 -9.57 -7.79 -7.23
CA PHE A 656 -9.33 -7.61 -5.80
C PHE A 656 -10.21 -6.56 -5.16
N THR A 657 -10.94 -5.77 -5.93
CA THR A 657 -11.81 -4.70 -5.41
C THR A 657 -13.22 -4.86 -5.97
N ASP A 658 -14.18 -4.26 -5.29
CA ASP A 658 -15.56 -4.18 -5.75
C ASP A 658 -15.90 -2.82 -6.38
N TYR A 659 -14.88 -2.01 -6.69
CA TYR A 659 -15.06 -0.77 -7.43
C TYR A 659 -15.19 -1.05 -8.93
N SER A 660 -16.22 -0.49 -9.54
CA SER A 660 -16.36 -0.51 -11.00
C SER A 660 -15.19 0.25 -11.68
N PRO A 661 -14.90 -0.02 -12.95
CA PRO A 661 -13.85 0.70 -13.69
C PRO A 661 -14.02 2.24 -13.65
N HIS A 662 -15.26 2.73 -13.67
CA HIS A 662 -15.56 4.16 -13.54
C HIS A 662 -15.21 4.70 -12.15
N GLU A 663 -15.54 3.99 -11.08
CA GLU A 663 -15.17 4.37 -9.72
C GLU A 663 -13.65 4.35 -9.52
N GLN A 664 -12.96 3.35 -10.06
CA GLN A 664 -11.50 3.27 -10.05
C GLN A 664 -10.86 4.49 -10.73
N LEU A 665 -11.37 4.87 -11.90
CA LEU A 665 -10.91 6.04 -12.63
C LEU A 665 -11.16 7.33 -11.81
N ARG A 666 -12.35 7.48 -11.22
CA ARG A 666 -12.70 8.60 -10.34
C ARG A 666 -11.74 8.71 -9.15
N ILE A 667 -11.42 7.58 -8.49
CA ILE A 667 -10.48 7.53 -7.37
C ILE A 667 -9.08 7.96 -7.84
N ARG A 668 -8.61 7.44 -8.97
CA ARG A 668 -7.29 7.81 -9.52
C ARG A 668 -7.21 9.29 -9.82
N TYR A 669 -8.21 9.84 -10.50
CA TYR A 669 -8.27 11.26 -10.82
C TYR A 669 -8.24 12.14 -9.55
N ALA A 670 -9.02 11.77 -8.53
CA ALA A 670 -9.07 12.48 -7.26
C ALA A 670 -7.73 12.50 -6.52
N LEU A 671 -6.99 11.40 -6.52
CA LEU A 671 -5.76 11.24 -5.73
C LEU A 671 -4.49 11.61 -6.52
N LEU A 672 -4.45 11.40 -7.83
CA LEU A 672 -3.28 11.66 -8.68
C LEU A 672 -3.40 12.94 -9.53
N ARG A 673 -4.59 13.53 -9.71
CA ARG A 673 -4.84 14.72 -10.52
C ARG A 673 -4.22 14.63 -11.93
N ASN A 674 -4.43 13.56 -12.63
CA ASN A 674 -3.82 13.27 -13.96
C ASN A 674 -2.28 13.27 -13.97
N ARG A 675 -1.65 13.09 -12.83
CA ARG A 675 -0.20 13.02 -12.76
C ARG A 675 0.32 11.61 -13.00
N ASN A 676 1.53 11.56 -13.49
CA ASN A 676 2.28 10.37 -13.86
C ASN A 676 2.32 9.31 -12.75
N THR A 677 2.32 8.03 -13.11
CA THR A 677 2.38 6.87 -12.20
C THR A 677 3.55 6.90 -11.20
N GLN A 678 4.62 7.63 -11.49
CA GLN A 678 5.77 7.83 -10.59
C GLN A 678 5.37 8.45 -9.24
N GLN A 679 4.30 9.23 -9.19
CA GLN A 679 3.82 9.86 -7.96
C GLN A 679 2.87 8.98 -7.14
N THR A 680 2.49 7.80 -7.63
CA THR A 680 1.56 6.88 -6.95
C THR A 680 2.02 6.56 -5.53
N TRP A 681 3.30 6.28 -5.34
CA TRP A 681 3.87 5.93 -4.05
C TRP A 681 3.74 7.05 -3.02
N TYR A 682 4.03 8.29 -3.43
CA TYR A 682 3.90 9.47 -2.58
C TYR A 682 2.44 9.83 -2.33
N ALA A 683 1.58 9.75 -3.35
CA ALA A 683 0.15 10.00 -3.20
C ALA A 683 -0.48 9.05 -2.17
N LEU A 684 -0.19 7.75 -2.29
CA LEU A 684 -0.67 6.73 -1.36
C LEU A 684 -0.12 6.94 0.06
N SER A 685 1.16 7.27 0.17
CA SER A 685 1.83 7.54 1.44
C SER A 685 1.24 8.75 2.16
N HIS A 686 1.08 9.87 1.46
CA HIS A 686 0.46 11.07 2.02
C HIS A 686 -1.01 10.84 2.38
N PHE A 687 -1.74 10.09 1.55
CA PHE A 687 -3.11 9.71 1.86
C PHE A 687 -3.19 8.83 3.12
N ALA A 688 -2.22 7.94 3.33
CA ALA A 688 -2.09 7.15 4.56
C ALA A 688 -1.68 7.99 5.79
N GLY A 689 -1.24 9.23 5.60
CA GLY A 689 -0.68 10.08 6.64
C GLY A 689 0.73 9.65 7.07
N HIS A 690 1.55 9.21 6.11
CA HIS A 690 2.96 8.87 6.28
C HIS A 690 3.85 9.87 5.55
N LEU A 691 5.06 10.06 6.06
CA LEU A 691 6.03 10.97 5.46
C LEU A 691 6.71 10.35 4.22
N THR A 692 6.97 9.04 4.26
CA THR A 692 7.70 8.32 3.22
C THR A 692 6.93 7.11 2.68
N PRO A 693 7.09 6.77 1.39
CA PRO A 693 6.51 5.57 0.79
C PRO A 693 6.95 4.27 1.46
N GLU A 694 8.20 4.17 1.92
CA GLU A 694 8.75 2.98 2.58
C GLU A 694 7.91 2.53 3.77
N THR A 695 7.45 3.49 4.60
CA THR A 695 6.58 3.20 5.74
C THR A 695 5.25 2.60 5.29
N THR A 696 4.68 3.08 4.19
CA THR A 696 3.42 2.56 3.64
C THR A 696 3.63 1.17 3.06
N CYS A 697 4.68 0.98 2.27
CA CYS A 697 5.03 -0.31 1.66
C CYS A 697 5.26 -1.39 2.72
N SER A 698 6.12 -1.10 3.70
CA SER A 698 6.50 -2.09 4.73
C SER A 698 5.39 -2.42 5.73
N SER A 699 4.42 -1.51 5.92
CA SER A 699 3.42 -1.65 6.97
C SER A 699 2.04 -2.07 6.46
N TYR A 700 1.66 -1.71 5.24
CA TYR A 700 0.28 -1.84 4.76
C TYR A 700 0.11 -2.56 3.44
N LEU A 701 1.13 -2.56 2.55
CA LEU A 701 0.95 -3.10 1.21
C LEU A 701 1.44 -4.54 1.12
N HIS A 702 0.52 -5.45 0.95
CA HIS A 702 0.75 -6.90 0.93
C HIS A 702 0.56 -7.54 -0.45
N LEU A 703 -0.08 -6.85 -1.39
CA LEU A 703 -0.29 -7.32 -2.76
C LEU A 703 0.79 -6.82 -3.74
N MET A 704 1.83 -6.13 -3.26
CA MET A 704 2.84 -5.53 -4.14
C MET A 704 3.59 -6.55 -4.99
N HIS A 705 4.05 -7.66 -4.39
CA HIS A 705 4.80 -8.69 -5.13
C HIS A 705 3.95 -9.31 -6.23
N LEU A 706 2.67 -9.60 -5.92
CA LEU A 706 1.71 -10.12 -6.88
C LEU A 706 1.49 -9.11 -8.03
N ALA A 707 1.25 -7.85 -7.71
CA ALA A 707 1.02 -6.81 -8.72
C ALA A 707 2.24 -6.54 -9.59
N ILE A 708 3.44 -6.48 -8.99
CA ILE A 708 4.68 -6.24 -9.75
C ILE A 708 5.01 -7.45 -10.65
N SER A 709 4.87 -8.69 -10.17
CA SER A 709 5.10 -9.88 -10.99
C SER A 709 4.07 -10.00 -12.12
N TYR A 710 2.83 -9.62 -11.86
CA TYR A 710 1.79 -9.55 -12.89
C TYR A 710 2.13 -8.49 -13.96
N GLN A 711 2.56 -7.30 -13.55
CA GLN A 711 3.02 -6.25 -14.45
C GLN A 711 4.22 -6.73 -15.29
N LEU A 712 5.20 -7.42 -14.69
CA LEU A 712 6.32 -8.00 -15.41
C LEU A 712 5.87 -8.94 -16.51
N ASN A 713 4.87 -9.77 -16.24
CA ASN A 713 4.33 -10.70 -17.25
C ASN A 713 3.70 -10.00 -18.46
N GLN A 714 3.16 -8.80 -18.27
CA GLN A 714 2.58 -8.00 -19.35
C GLN A 714 3.64 -7.21 -20.13
N MET A 715 4.76 -6.88 -19.51
CA MET A 715 5.81 -6.07 -20.13
C MET A 715 6.70 -6.86 -21.08
N HIS A 716 6.84 -8.16 -20.88
CA HIS A 716 7.70 -8.98 -21.71
C HIS A 716 7.06 -9.24 -23.08
N SER A 717 7.81 -8.93 -24.14
CA SER A 717 7.45 -9.36 -25.49
C SER A 717 7.39 -10.88 -25.54
N PRO A 718 6.43 -11.44 -26.27
CA PRO A 718 6.41 -12.89 -26.48
C PRO A 718 7.72 -13.36 -27.11
N LEU A 719 8.16 -14.54 -26.73
CA LEU A 719 9.27 -15.20 -27.38
C LEU A 719 8.95 -15.44 -28.88
N PRO A 720 9.96 -15.57 -29.77
CA PRO A 720 9.77 -16.13 -31.09
C PRO A 720 9.01 -17.46 -31.04
N LYS A 721 8.19 -17.74 -32.03
CA LYS A 721 7.38 -18.98 -32.07
C LYS A 721 8.26 -20.23 -32.00
N GLU A 722 9.39 -20.18 -32.67
CA GLU A 722 10.39 -21.24 -32.72
C GLU A 722 10.94 -21.53 -31.31
N ALA A 723 11.23 -20.50 -30.52
CA ALA A 723 11.69 -20.66 -29.11
C ALA A 723 10.63 -21.36 -28.25
N TYR A 724 9.35 -20.95 -28.35
CA TYR A 724 8.28 -21.66 -27.62
C TYR A 724 8.16 -23.11 -28.05
N PHE A 725 8.21 -23.36 -29.36
CA PHE A 725 8.13 -24.70 -29.90
C PHE A 725 9.30 -25.56 -29.39
N ASN A 726 10.51 -25.06 -29.47
CA ASN A 726 11.73 -25.78 -29.07
C ASN A 726 11.74 -26.06 -27.56
N ILE A 727 11.24 -25.14 -26.74
CA ILE A 727 11.12 -25.35 -25.29
C ILE A 727 10.05 -26.40 -24.96
N LEU A 728 8.92 -26.40 -25.64
CA LEU A 728 7.81 -27.33 -25.41
C LEU A 728 8.00 -28.69 -26.05
N LYS A 729 8.85 -28.81 -27.11
CA LYS A 729 9.07 -30.04 -27.84
C LYS A 729 9.72 -31.10 -26.96
N HIS A 730 8.89 -32.04 -26.50
CA HIS A 730 9.33 -33.20 -25.74
C HIS A 730 9.12 -34.51 -26.46
N ASP A 731 8.04 -34.65 -27.24
CA ASP A 731 7.67 -35.80 -28.06
C ASP A 731 7.19 -35.36 -29.43
N ASP A 732 7.66 -36.04 -30.47
CA ASP A 732 7.26 -35.75 -31.85
C ASP A 732 5.78 -36.03 -32.16
N ALA A 733 5.08 -36.69 -31.23
CA ALA A 733 3.69 -37.11 -31.40
C ALA A 733 2.65 -36.04 -30.97
N ILE A 734 3.05 -34.99 -30.24
CA ILE A 734 2.11 -33.99 -29.73
C ILE A 734 2.11 -32.76 -30.65
N LYS A 735 0.95 -32.45 -31.24
CA LYS A 735 0.75 -31.18 -31.95
C LYS A 735 0.62 -30.03 -30.96
N TYR A 736 1.66 -29.23 -30.85
CA TYR A 736 1.64 -28.03 -30.00
C TYR A 736 0.91 -26.86 -30.67
N PRO A 737 0.17 -26.07 -29.91
CA PRO A 737 -0.49 -24.89 -30.43
C PRO A 737 0.52 -23.82 -30.84
N VAL A 738 0.41 -23.35 -32.07
CA VAL A 738 1.33 -22.37 -32.67
C VAL A 738 1.03 -20.93 -32.26
N GLN A 739 -0.22 -20.66 -31.86
CA GLN A 739 -0.62 -19.32 -31.44
C GLN A 739 -0.35 -19.09 -29.94
N GLN A 740 0.16 -17.93 -29.56
CA GLN A 740 0.47 -17.60 -28.18
C GLN A 740 -0.73 -17.78 -27.20
N ARG A 741 -1.94 -17.46 -27.66
CA ARG A 741 -3.16 -17.67 -26.85
C ARG A 741 -3.41 -19.15 -26.58
N ALA A 742 -3.19 -19.98 -27.55
CA ALA A 742 -3.34 -21.43 -27.46
C ALA A 742 -2.24 -22.04 -26.56
N ILE A 743 -1.00 -21.55 -26.63
CA ILE A 743 0.08 -21.94 -25.69
C ILE A 743 -0.30 -21.62 -24.26
N LYS A 744 -0.83 -20.43 -23.98
CA LYS A 744 -1.29 -20.05 -22.64
C LYS A 744 -2.39 -20.98 -22.12
N GLN A 745 -3.37 -21.29 -22.95
CA GLN A 745 -4.46 -22.23 -22.61
C GLN A 745 -3.94 -23.64 -22.38
N PHE A 746 -3.05 -24.13 -23.23
CA PHE A 746 -2.40 -25.43 -23.09
C PHE A 746 -1.66 -25.53 -21.76
N LEU A 747 -0.75 -24.60 -21.47
CA LEU A 747 -0.01 -24.57 -20.20
C LEU A 747 -0.94 -24.45 -18.99
N PHE A 748 -2.01 -23.69 -19.13
CA PHE A 748 -3.02 -23.58 -18.08
C PHE A 748 -3.62 -24.95 -17.74
N HIS A 749 -4.06 -25.71 -18.73
CA HIS A 749 -4.63 -27.04 -18.51
C HIS A 749 -3.63 -28.03 -17.92
N GLN A 750 -2.38 -27.99 -18.39
CA GLN A 750 -1.33 -28.93 -17.95
C GLN A 750 -0.83 -28.68 -16.54
N LEU A 751 -0.77 -27.42 -16.11
CA LEU A 751 -0.11 -27.02 -14.89
C LEU A 751 -1.08 -26.69 -13.74
N THR A 752 -2.40 -26.64 -13.98
CA THR A 752 -3.38 -26.30 -12.93
C THR A 752 -3.68 -27.51 -12.05
N LYS A 753 -3.57 -27.34 -10.74
CA LYS A 753 -4.01 -28.29 -9.70
C LYS A 753 -5.48 -28.07 -9.38
N ASP A 754 -5.79 -26.90 -8.84
CA ASP A 754 -7.11 -26.47 -8.44
C ASP A 754 -7.42 -25.14 -9.11
N ARG A 755 -8.58 -25.03 -9.71
CA ARG A 755 -9.08 -23.81 -10.30
C ARG A 755 -10.08 -23.17 -9.34
N TYR A 756 -9.68 -22.17 -8.65
CA TYR A 756 -10.59 -21.32 -7.88
C TYR A 756 -11.34 -20.43 -8.86
N ARG A 757 -12.62 -20.78 -9.13
CA ARG A 757 -13.49 -19.95 -9.94
C ARG A 757 -14.14 -18.92 -9.04
N GLN A 758 -14.20 -17.68 -9.49
CA GLN A 758 -15.13 -16.72 -8.98
C GLN A 758 -16.54 -17.27 -9.23
N HIS A 759 -17.34 -17.48 -8.21
CA HIS A 759 -18.76 -17.79 -8.42
C HIS A 759 -19.40 -16.62 -9.16
N ASP A 760 -20.15 -16.94 -10.19
CA ASP A 760 -20.86 -16.01 -11.05
C ASP A 760 -21.96 -15.25 -10.26
N HIS A 761 -21.56 -14.29 -9.46
CA HIS A 761 -22.41 -13.15 -9.14
C HIS A 761 -21.88 -11.97 -9.95
N GLN A 762 -22.42 -11.87 -11.17
CA GLN A 762 -22.46 -10.69 -12.04
C GLN A 762 -21.18 -9.84 -12.23
N PHE A 763 -20.00 -10.42 -12.13
CA PHE A 763 -18.85 -9.93 -12.87
C PHE A 763 -18.69 -10.82 -14.11
N GLN A 764 -19.56 -10.68 -15.09
CA GLN A 764 -19.23 -11.04 -16.46
C GLN A 764 -18.08 -10.11 -16.88
N LEU A 765 -16.85 -10.59 -16.74
CA LEU A 765 -15.77 -10.10 -17.57
C LEU A 765 -16.24 -10.28 -18.99
N GLY A 766 -16.54 -9.17 -19.65
CA GLY A 766 -17.19 -9.14 -20.92
C GLY A 766 -16.58 -10.16 -21.89
N GLN A 767 -17.39 -11.07 -22.37
CA GLN A 767 -17.11 -11.70 -23.64
C GLN A 767 -16.69 -10.55 -24.56
N GLN A 768 -15.50 -10.66 -25.19
CA GLN A 768 -15.04 -9.72 -26.19
C GLN A 768 -16.16 -9.55 -27.22
N LYS A 769 -17.02 -8.57 -27.02
CA LYS A 769 -17.87 -8.08 -28.09
C LYS A 769 -16.92 -7.52 -29.14
N SER A 770 -17.20 -7.83 -30.36
CA SER A 770 -16.43 -7.35 -31.50
C SER A 770 -16.17 -5.84 -31.38
N PRO A 771 -15.01 -5.32 -31.79
CA PRO A 771 -14.63 -3.90 -31.63
C PRO A 771 -15.64 -2.88 -32.17
N ASP A 772 -16.61 -3.32 -32.96
CA ASP A 772 -17.54 -2.44 -33.67
C ASP A 772 -18.79 -2.03 -32.88
N SER A 773 -18.93 -2.38 -31.59
CA SER A 773 -20.13 -2.12 -30.79
C SER A 773 -19.93 -1.40 -29.47
N LEU A 774 -18.91 -0.54 -29.35
CA LEU A 774 -18.76 0.33 -28.18
C LEU A 774 -19.87 1.38 -28.13
N MET A 775 -20.74 1.25 -27.15
CA MET A 775 -21.83 2.21 -26.92
C MET A 775 -21.60 3.05 -25.65
N LEU A 776 -21.90 4.34 -25.70
CA LEU A 776 -21.97 5.21 -24.53
C LEU A 776 -23.35 5.09 -23.89
N GLY A 777 -23.45 4.63 -22.64
CA GLY A 777 -24.73 4.48 -21.98
C GLY A 777 -24.70 4.22 -20.47
N ALA A 778 -25.83 4.09 -19.79
CA ALA A 778 -25.99 4.14 -18.34
C ALA A 778 -25.69 2.86 -17.69
N HIS A 779 -25.79 1.73 -17.82
CA HIS A 779 -25.51 0.59 -16.93
C HIS A 779 -24.69 -0.56 -17.51
N ASP A 780 -24.57 -0.69 -18.84
CA ASP A 780 -23.86 -1.80 -19.48
C ASP A 780 -22.79 -1.34 -20.50
N SER A 781 -22.50 -0.05 -20.57
CA SER A 781 -21.52 0.45 -21.53
C SER A 781 -20.17 0.69 -20.88
N GLU A 782 -19.16 0.08 -21.42
CA GLU A 782 -17.78 0.21 -20.99
C GLU A 782 -17.21 1.62 -21.24
N MET A 783 -17.85 2.45 -22.09
CA MET A 783 -17.41 3.79 -22.46
C MET A 783 -18.35 4.87 -21.93
N THR A 784 -17.90 5.64 -20.94
CA THR A 784 -18.62 6.84 -20.46
C THR A 784 -18.12 8.12 -21.14
N PHE A 785 -18.89 9.21 -21.07
CA PHE A 785 -18.43 10.50 -21.56
C PHE A 785 -17.20 11.03 -20.82
N GLU A 786 -17.08 10.76 -19.51
CA GLU A 786 -15.91 11.12 -18.73
C GLU A 786 -14.68 10.32 -19.14
N LEU A 787 -14.82 9.02 -19.40
CA LEU A 787 -13.74 8.18 -19.88
C LEU A 787 -13.30 8.58 -21.29
N LEU A 788 -14.24 8.83 -22.18
CA LEU A 788 -13.94 9.34 -23.53
C LEU A 788 -13.26 10.72 -23.46
N HIS A 789 -13.73 11.58 -22.59
CA HIS A 789 -13.08 12.87 -22.33
C HIS A 789 -11.64 12.65 -21.84
N HIS A 790 -11.41 11.72 -20.89
CA HIS A 790 -10.09 11.39 -20.39
C HIS A 790 -9.15 10.91 -21.53
N ILE A 791 -9.63 10.00 -22.38
CA ILE A 791 -8.87 9.51 -23.55
C ILE A 791 -8.42 10.65 -24.46
N LEU A 792 -9.26 11.66 -24.63
CA LEU A 792 -8.99 12.81 -25.50
C LEU A 792 -8.19 13.93 -24.82
N ALA A 793 -8.28 14.06 -23.49
CA ALA A 793 -7.62 15.13 -22.72
C ALA A 793 -6.13 14.88 -22.49
N VAL A 794 -5.68 13.62 -22.57
CA VAL A 794 -4.28 13.27 -22.38
C VAL A 794 -3.44 13.74 -23.57
N GLU A 795 -2.39 14.50 -23.33
CA GLU A 795 -1.56 15.07 -24.40
C GLU A 795 -0.69 14.02 -25.10
N LYS A 796 -0.07 13.11 -24.33
CA LYS A 796 0.80 12.06 -24.85
C LYS A 796 0.16 10.68 -24.73
N GLU A 797 0.25 9.85 -25.74
CA GLU A 797 -0.27 8.47 -25.70
C GLU A 797 0.33 7.62 -24.59
N GLN A 798 1.56 7.88 -24.21
CA GLN A 798 2.25 7.19 -23.11
C GLN A 798 1.61 7.43 -21.74
N ASP A 799 0.88 8.54 -21.59
CA ASP A 799 0.19 8.91 -20.35
C ASP A 799 -1.27 8.41 -20.34
N LEU A 800 -1.67 7.67 -21.39
CA LEU A 800 -3.03 7.19 -21.55
C LEU A 800 -3.30 6.02 -20.61
N MET A 801 -4.20 6.24 -19.67
CA MET A 801 -4.61 5.27 -18.67
C MET A 801 -5.98 4.72 -19.04
N LEU A 802 -6.01 3.53 -19.64
CA LEU A 802 -7.24 2.88 -20.08
C LEU A 802 -7.66 1.76 -19.12
N PRO A 803 -8.97 1.58 -18.88
CA PRO A 803 -9.49 0.33 -18.35
C PRO A 803 -9.14 -0.84 -19.29
N GLU A 804 -8.98 -2.06 -18.76
CA GLU A 804 -8.74 -3.26 -19.59
C GLU A 804 -9.82 -3.54 -20.62
N THR A 805 -11.03 -3.12 -20.29
CA THR A 805 -12.20 -3.25 -21.15
C THR A 805 -12.08 -2.47 -22.45
N ILE A 806 -11.18 -1.48 -22.49
CA ILE A 806 -10.95 -0.66 -23.68
C ILE A 806 -9.55 -0.96 -24.24
N PRO A 807 -9.46 -1.70 -25.36
CA PRO A 807 -8.19 -1.93 -26.02
C PRO A 807 -7.52 -0.62 -26.43
N LEU A 808 -6.20 -0.54 -26.25
CA LEU A 808 -5.40 0.64 -26.63
C LEU A 808 -5.67 1.07 -28.09
N GLN A 809 -5.88 0.10 -28.97
CA GLN A 809 -6.21 0.33 -30.37
C GLN A 809 -7.51 1.14 -30.58
N ILE A 810 -8.51 0.94 -29.69
CA ILE A 810 -9.77 1.72 -29.75
C ILE A 810 -9.50 3.15 -29.29
N ALA A 811 -8.78 3.35 -28.22
CA ALA A 811 -8.42 4.68 -27.77
C ALA A 811 -7.58 5.43 -28.83
N GLN A 812 -6.67 4.75 -29.50
CA GLN A 812 -5.90 5.29 -30.62
C GLN A 812 -6.81 5.69 -31.80
N LYS A 813 -7.77 4.84 -32.18
CA LYS A 813 -8.78 5.18 -33.20
C LYS A 813 -9.61 6.39 -32.82
N LEU A 814 -10.09 6.48 -31.59
CA LEU A 814 -10.85 7.62 -31.09
C LEU A 814 -10.02 8.91 -31.13
N ARG A 815 -8.76 8.85 -30.70
CA ARG A 815 -7.83 9.98 -30.76
C ARG A 815 -7.51 10.39 -32.20
N ALA A 816 -7.25 9.45 -33.08
CA ALA A 816 -7.00 9.70 -34.51
C ALA A 816 -8.21 10.39 -35.14
N LYS A 817 -9.44 9.94 -34.85
CA LYS A 817 -10.68 10.56 -35.32
C LYS A 817 -10.86 11.99 -34.76
N ALA A 818 -10.59 12.18 -33.49
CA ALA A 818 -10.64 13.51 -32.87
C ALA A 818 -9.60 14.45 -33.50
N GLN A 819 -8.39 13.97 -33.76
CA GLN A 819 -7.34 14.72 -34.45
C GLN A 819 -7.75 15.06 -35.89
N HIS A 820 -8.33 14.12 -36.63
CA HIS A 820 -8.84 14.36 -37.97
C HIS A 820 -9.94 15.39 -37.98
N LEU A 821 -10.90 15.33 -37.07
CA LEU A 821 -11.96 16.33 -36.91
C LEU A 821 -11.39 17.72 -36.59
N LYS A 822 -10.35 17.79 -35.76
CA LYS A 822 -9.67 19.05 -35.44
C LYS A 822 -8.92 19.61 -36.64
N THR A 823 -8.12 18.81 -37.36
CA THR A 823 -7.30 19.24 -38.50
C THR A 823 -8.15 19.62 -39.73
N SER A 824 -9.17 18.84 -40.03
CA SER A 824 -10.05 19.16 -41.19
C SER A 824 -10.76 20.50 -41.01
N CYS A 825 -11.06 20.89 -39.78
CA CYS A 825 -11.62 22.19 -39.46
C CYS A 825 -10.63 23.36 -39.61
N VAL A 826 -9.36 23.14 -39.33
CA VAL A 826 -8.28 24.15 -39.42
C VAL A 826 -7.86 24.39 -40.88
N ASN A 827 -7.67 23.32 -41.66
CA ASN A 827 -7.18 23.37 -43.04
C ASN A 827 -8.18 24.03 -44.02
N GLN A 828 -9.49 24.01 -43.70
CA GLN A 828 -10.52 24.63 -44.53
C GLN A 828 -10.67 26.14 -44.30
N LYS A 829 -9.78 26.81 -43.57
CA LYS A 829 -9.89 28.26 -43.14
C LYS A 829 -11.22 28.62 -42.49
N LYS A 830 -12.04 27.64 -42.12
CA LYS A 830 -13.28 27.78 -41.32
C LYS A 830 -12.92 27.51 -39.89
N SER A 831 -13.25 28.44 -38.98
CA SER A 831 -13.16 28.20 -37.55
C SER A 831 -13.90 26.90 -37.21
N SER A 832 -13.30 26.02 -36.41
CA SER A 832 -13.94 24.77 -36.02
C SER A 832 -15.33 25.01 -35.44
N ARG A 833 -16.35 24.40 -36.01
CA ARG A 833 -17.72 24.45 -35.50
C ARG A 833 -17.89 23.70 -34.19
N LEU A 834 -16.91 22.87 -33.81
CA LEU A 834 -16.89 22.06 -32.60
C LEU A 834 -16.08 22.70 -31.46
N PHE A 835 -15.14 23.59 -31.80
CA PHE A 835 -14.26 24.23 -30.84
C PHE A 835 -14.33 25.77 -30.95
N THR A 836 -13.98 26.47 -29.87
CA THR A 836 -13.77 27.91 -29.92
C THR A 836 -12.41 28.25 -30.53
N THR A 837 -12.30 29.41 -31.16
CA THR A 837 -11.04 29.91 -31.72
C THR A 837 -9.96 30.08 -30.65
N ASP A 838 -10.33 30.48 -29.44
CA ASP A 838 -9.43 30.60 -28.29
C ASP A 838 -8.87 29.26 -27.84
N PHE A 839 -9.70 28.23 -27.81
CA PHE A 839 -9.26 26.88 -27.47
C PHE A 839 -8.23 26.38 -28.49
N LEU A 840 -8.51 26.56 -29.79
CA LEU A 840 -7.60 26.12 -30.85
C LEU A 840 -6.26 26.86 -30.85
N ARG A 841 -6.20 28.09 -30.39
CA ARG A 841 -4.96 28.89 -30.29
C ARG A 841 -4.19 28.61 -29.03
N LYS A 842 -4.87 28.50 -27.89
CA LYS A 842 -4.20 28.34 -26.57
C LYS A 842 -3.75 26.90 -26.25
N THR A 843 -4.41 25.91 -26.85
CA THR A 843 -4.16 24.49 -26.61
C THR A 843 -4.01 23.71 -27.92
N PRO A 844 -2.94 23.94 -28.69
CA PRO A 844 -2.78 23.32 -30.02
C PRO A 844 -2.75 21.79 -29.96
N ASN A 845 -2.26 21.19 -28.87
CA ASN A 845 -2.13 19.74 -28.72
C ASN A 845 -3.35 19.05 -28.06
N ALA A 846 -4.22 19.80 -27.40
CA ALA A 846 -5.39 19.21 -26.74
C ALA A 846 -6.46 18.83 -27.77
N LEU A 847 -7.06 17.63 -27.61
CA LEU A 847 -8.11 17.12 -28.48
C LEU A 847 -9.52 17.38 -27.97
N VAL A 848 -9.67 17.88 -26.74
CA VAL A 848 -10.97 18.18 -26.11
C VAL A 848 -10.84 19.36 -25.15
N THR A 849 -11.91 20.12 -24.97
CA THR A 849 -12.01 21.21 -23.97
C THR A 849 -12.14 20.63 -22.57
N MET A 850 -11.82 21.40 -21.54
CA MET A 850 -11.99 20.97 -20.15
C MET A 850 -13.46 20.62 -19.83
N LEU A 851 -13.65 19.64 -18.94
CA LEU A 851 -14.97 19.38 -18.38
C LEU A 851 -15.47 20.60 -17.62
N PRO A 852 -16.78 20.94 -17.76
CA PRO A 852 -17.34 22.06 -17.04
C PRO A 852 -17.30 21.84 -15.52
N THR A 853 -17.03 22.91 -14.80
CA THR A 853 -17.03 22.93 -13.33
C THR A 853 -18.37 23.33 -12.74
N ASN A 854 -19.24 23.95 -13.56
CA ASN A 854 -20.56 24.42 -13.18
C ASN A 854 -21.51 23.25 -12.87
N GLN A 855 -22.27 23.38 -11.80
CA GLN A 855 -23.17 22.32 -11.30
C GLN A 855 -24.31 22.00 -12.28
N GLU A 856 -24.87 23.01 -12.92
CA GLU A 856 -25.94 22.83 -13.91
C GLU A 856 -25.46 22.06 -15.15
N GLU A 857 -24.25 22.34 -15.63
CA GLU A 857 -23.66 21.63 -16.76
C GLU A 857 -23.31 20.17 -16.41
N LYS A 858 -22.89 19.89 -15.16
CA LYS A 858 -22.65 18.51 -14.68
C LYS A 858 -23.96 17.71 -14.63
N LYS A 859 -25.06 18.29 -14.18
CA LYS A 859 -26.39 17.67 -14.22
C LYS A 859 -26.81 17.30 -15.65
N VAL A 860 -26.48 18.16 -16.62
CA VAL A 860 -26.74 17.87 -18.03
C VAL A 860 -25.90 16.65 -18.51
N ILE A 861 -24.62 16.58 -18.16
CA ILE A 861 -23.76 15.44 -18.53
C ILE A 861 -24.36 14.13 -17.98
N GLN A 862 -24.70 14.10 -16.70
CA GLN A 862 -25.30 12.93 -16.07
C GLN A 862 -26.61 12.53 -16.75
N HIS A 863 -27.50 13.47 -16.97
CA HIS A 863 -28.81 13.23 -17.62
C HIS A 863 -28.64 12.64 -19.04
N VAL A 864 -27.70 13.18 -19.81
CA VAL A 864 -27.41 12.68 -21.17
C VAL A 864 -26.74 11.32 -21.13
N GLN A 865 -25.81 11.09 -20.20
CA GLN A 865 -25.16 9.80 -20.01
C GLN A 865 -26.18 8.67 -19.75
N GLU A 866 -27.14 8.90 -18.86
CA GLU A 866 -28.18 7.94 -18.50
C GLU A 866 -29.10 7.54 -19.67
N ARG A 867 -29.28 8.43 -20.65
CA ARG A 867 -30.21 8.24 -21.77
C ARG A 867 -29.56 7.85 -23.08
N TYR A 868 -28.27 8.13 -23.22
CA TYR A 868 -27.58 8.05 -24.50
C TYR A 868 -27.62 6.66 -25.13
N ALA A 869 -27.42 5.59 -24.39
CA ALA A 869 -27.43 4.22 -24.91
C ALA A 869 -28.78 3.87 -25.57
N ASN A 870 -29.89 4.20 -24.91
CA ASN A 870 -31.25 3.94 -25.42
C ASN A 870 -31.54 4.80 -26.65
N VAL A 871 -31.14 6.07 -26.62
CA VAL A 871 -31.37 6.98 -27.75
C VAL A 871 -30.47 6.62 -28.94
N GLN A 872 -29.22 6.26 -28.69
CA GLN A 872 -28.27 5.78 -29.71
C GLN A 872 -28.84 4.54 -30.41
N SER A 873 -29.35 3.56 -29.67
CA SER A 873 -29.99 2.37 -30.23
C SER A 873 -31.20 2.74 -31.08
N LYS A 874 -32.09 3.61 -30.57
CA LYS A 874 -33.29 4.07 -31.30
C LYS A 874 -32.95 4.76 -32.62
N TYR A 875 -31.89 5.57 -32.65
CA TYR A 875 -31.51 6.38 -33.84
C TYR A 875 -30.34 5.76 -34.64
N LYS A 876 -29.93 4.52 -34.36
CA LYS A 876 -28.73 3.84 -34.95
C LYS A 876 -28.58 4.05 -36.44
N LYS A 877 -29.64 3.86 -37.23
CA LYS A 877 -29.66 4.04 -38.70
C LYS A 877 -29.57 5.49 -39.17
N GLN A 878 -29.80 6.47 -38.28
CA GLN A 878 -29.90 7.90 -38.64
C GLN A 878 -28.75 8.73 -37.99
N LEU A 879 -27.95 8.17 -37.12
CA LEU A 879 -26.90 8.88 -36.36
C LEU A 879 -25.93 9.61 -37.29
N HIS A 880 -25.44 8.97 -38.32
CA HIS A 880 -24.53 9.60 -39.28
C HIS A 880 -25.17 10.86 -39.91
N THR A 881 -26.42 10.76 -40.33
CA THR A 881 -27.15 11.90 -40.90
C THR A 881 -27.34 13.00 -39.85
N ILE A 882 -27.69 12.64 -38.61
CA ILE A 882 -27.90 13.59 -37.51
C ILE A 882 -26.62 14.35 -37.18
N TYR A 883 -25.50 13.64 -37.09
CA TYR A 883 -24.20 14.25 -36.80
C TYR A 883 -23.70 15.11 -37.96
N SER A 884 -23.96 14.73 -39.24
CA SER A 884 -23.65 15.54 -40.40
C SER A 884 -24.46 16.84 -40.39
N ILE A 885 -25.78 16.81 -40.09
CA ILE A 885 -26.61 18.00 -39.95
C ILE A 885 -26.05 18.89 -38.80
N TYR A 886 -25.70 18.33 -37.65
CA TYR A 886 -25.11 19.09 -36.56
C TYR A 886 -23.83 19.82 -36.98
N LEU A 887 -22.88 19.11 -37.62
CA LEU A 887 -21.61 19.68 -38.09
C LEU A 887 -21.81 20.79 -39.15
N GLU A 888 -22.84 20.69 -39.97
CA GLU A 888 -23.17 21.69 -40.97
C GLU A 888 -23.80 22.97 -40.34
N LYS A 889 -24.67 22.82 -39.33
CA LYS A 889 -25.49 23.93 -38.77
C LYS A 889 -24.90 24.57 -37.50
N ALA A 890 -23.93 23.91 -36.83
CA ALA A 890 -23.31 24.46 -35.64
C ALA A 890 -22.50 25.73 -35.94
N GLN A 891 -22.64 26.73 -35.08
CA GLN A 891 -21.91 27.97 -35.20
C GLN A 891 -20.58 27.98 -34.48
N PRO A 892 -19.53 28.60 -35.06
CA PRO A 892 -18.28 28.80 -34.33
C PRO A 892 -18.50 29.66 -33.10
N ASN A 893 -17.76 29.40 -32.04
CA ASN A 893 -17.73 30.18 -30.80
C ASN A 893 -19.05 30.30 -30.03
N SER A 894 -20.13 29.63 -30.46
CA SER A 894 -21.40 29.62 -29.74
C SER A 894 -22.04 28.24 -29.67
N ALA A 895 -22.94 28.02 -28.73
CA ALA A 895 -23.74 26.79 -28.63
C ALA A 895 -25.04 26.92 -29.46
N GLN A 896 -24.97 27.56 -30.64
CA GLN A 896 -26.12 27.84 -31.51
C GLN A 896 -26.06 26.98 -32.78
N LEU A 897 -27.24 26.59 -33.26
CA LEU A 897 -27.46 25.98 -34.55
C LEU A 897 -28.38 26.93 -35.36
N ILE A 898 -28.03 27.20 -36.62
CA ILE A 898 -28.81 28.10 -37.48
C ILE A 898 -29.32 27.30 -38.69
N PHE A 899 -30.62 27.33 -38.88
CA PHE A 899 -31.33 26.72 -39.99
C PHE A 899 -32.04 27.78 -40.79
N GLU A 900 -32.16 27.54 -42.08
CA GLU A 900 -33.06 28.32 -42.93
C GLU A 900 -34.47 27.71 -42.93
N LEU A 901 -35.48 28.49 -43.28
CA LEU A 901 -36.88 28.08 -43.24
C LEU A 901 -37.18 26.87 -44.13
N ASN A 902 -36.46 26.73 -45.24
CA ASN A 902 -36.57 25.60 -46.19
C ASN A 902 -35.97 24.26 -45.62
N GLU A 903 -35.21 24.30 -44.54
CA GLU A 903 -34.52 23.14 -43.94
C GLU A 903 -35.32 22.47 -42.82
N LYS A 904 -36.66 22.62 -42.82
CA LYS A 904 -37.57 22.08 -41.78
C LYS A 904 -37.40 20.59 -41.51
N ARG A 905 -37.08 19.74 -42.54
CA ARG A 905 -36.88 18.32 -42.38
C ARG A 905 -35.59 18.00 -41.59
N GLN A 906 -34.52 18.73 -41.85
CA GLN A 906 -33.25 18.60 -41.14
C GLN A 906 -33.40 19.05 -39.70
N LEU A 907 -34.04 20.20 -39.48
CA LEU A 907 -34.35 20.71 -38.16
C LEU A 907 -35.18 19.71 -37.34
N LYS A 908 -36.25 19.13 -37.92
CA LYS A 908 -37.09 18.13 -37.23
C LYS A 908 -36.30 16.91 -36.79
N LYS A 909 -35.46 16.35 -37.67
CA LYS A 909 -34.62 15.19 -37.36
C LYS A 909 -33.66 15.49 -36.20
N LEU A 910 -32.92 16.59 -36.25
CA LEU A 910 -31.95 16.96 -35.22
C LEU A 910 -32.64 17.32 -33.90
N LEU A 911 -33.71 18.08 -33.91
CA LEU A 911 -34.47 18.43 -32.71
C LEU A 911 -35.07 17.22 -32.01
N SER A 912 -35.60 16.24 -32.76
CA SER A 912 -36.14 15.01 -32.19
C SER A 912 -35.05 14.22 -31.44
N PHE A 913 -33.85 14.16 -31.99
CA PHE A 913 -32.69 13.52 -31.34
C PHE A 913 -32.24 14.28 -30.07
N ILE A 914 -32.04 15.62 -30.21
CA ILE A 914 -31.62 16.46 -29.07
C ILE A 914 -32.66 16.42 -27.95
N HIS A 915 -33.96 16.54 -28.30
CA HIS A 915 -35.07 16.47 -27.34
C HIS A 915 -35.13 15.11 -26.57
N SER A 916 -34.72 14.01 -27.20
CA SER A 916 -34.67 12.69 -26.56
C SER A 916 -33.55 12.58 -25.55
N LEU A 917 -32.47 13.38 -25.70
CA LEU A 917 -31.26 13.30 -24.91
C LEU A 917 -31.13 14.39 -23.85
N PHE A 918 -31.43 15.62 -24.22
CA PHE A 918 -31.16 16.79 -23.39
C PHE A 918 -32.41 17.25 -22.63
N PRO A 919 -32.28 17.79 -21.42
CA PRO A 919 -33.42 18.32 -20.66
C PRO A 919 -34.08 19.47 -21.38
N LYS A 920 -35.43 19.41 -21.53
CA LYS A 920 -36.25 20.39 -22.25
C LYS A 920 -36.06 21.82 -21.77
N LYS A 921 -35.81 22.03 -20.48
CA LYS A 921 -35.68 23.37 -19.88
C LYS A 921 -34.52 24.21 -20.42
N TYR A 922 -33.53 23.58 -21.08
CA TYR A 922 -32.37 24.28 -21.67
C TYR A 922 -32.50 24.49 -23.17
N LEU A 923 -33.51 23.91 -23.83
CA LEU A 923 -33.72 24.03 -25.25
C LEU A 923 -34.45 25.34 -25.53
N HIS A 924 -33.86 26.22 -26.34
CA HIS A 924 -34.42 27.50 -26.66
C HIS A 924 -34.40 27.73 -28.17
N LEU A 925 -35.54 28.16 -28.74
CA LEU A 925 -35.73 28.44 -30.15
C LEU A 925 -36.03 29.92 -30.36
N GLU A 926 -35.23 30.59 -31.20
CA GLU A 926 -35.47 31.95 -31.68
C GLU A 926 -35.97 31.83 -33.11
N LEU A 927 -37.24 32.28 -33.36
CA LEU A 927 -37.91 32.14 -34.66
C LEU A 927 -38.89 33.31 -34.89
N SER A 928 -39.15 33.62 -36.15
CA SER A 928 -40.15 34.63 -36.48
C SER A 928 -41.57 34.10 -36.25
N GLN A 929 -42.55 35.00 -36.22
CA GLN A 929 -43.97 34.63 -36.07
C GLN A 929 -44.45 33.72 -37.21
N GLN A 930 -44.00 33.99 -38.45
CA GLN A 930 -44.29 33.12 -39.60
C GLN A 930 -43.67 31.73 -39.44
N SER A 931 -42.40 31.63 -39.04
CA SER A 931 -41.71 30.37 -38.79
C SER A 931 -42.39 29.56 -37.67
N LYS A 932 -42.90 30.24 -36.62
CA LYS A 932 -43.67 29.61 -35.54
C LYS A 932 -44.95 28.96 -36.03
N THR A 933 -45.70 29.67 -36.92
CA THR A 933 -46.93 29.17 -37.51
C THR A 933 -46.66 27.94 -38.40
N GLU A 934 -45.64 28.01 -39.24
CA GLU A 934 -45.26 26.93 -40.15
C GLU A 934 -44.72 25.68 -39.47
N LEU A 935 -44.10 25.86 -38.33
CA LEU A 935 -43.55 24.76 -37.53
C LEU A 935 -44.49 24.27 -36.42
N LYS A 936 -45.69 24.82 -36.28
CA LYS A 936 -46.64 24.58 -35.19
C LYS A 936 -46.84 23.08 -34.90
N LYS A 937 -47.05 22.25 -35.93
CA LYS A 937 -47.21 20.79 -35.78
C LYS A 937 -45.94 20.12 -35.26
N THR A 938 -44.76 20.47 -35.79
CA THR A 938 -43.48 19.94 -35.36
C THR A 938 -43.14 20.33 -33.93
N LEU A 939 -43.44 21.55 -33.51
CA LEU A 939 -43.20 22.07 -32.18
C LEU A 939 -44.15 21.46 -31.13
N GLN A 940 -45.43 21.17 -31.54
CA GLN A 940 -46.38 20.44 -30.70
C GLN A 940 -45.94 18.99 -30.45
N ASP A 941 -45.44 18.30 -31.50
CA ASP A 941 -44.87 16.93 -31.36
C ASP A 941 -43.70 16.88 -30.36
N LEU A 942 -42.96 17.97 -30.20
CA LEU A 942 -41.81 18.06 -29.27
C LEU A 942 -42.20 18.50 -27.83
N THR A 943 -43.49 18.83 -27.60
CA THR A 943 -43.99 19.24 -26.28
C THR A 943 -43.15 20.32 -25.58
N LEU A 944 -42.63 21.30 -26.35
CA LEU A 944 -41.92 22.47 -25.86
C LEU A 944 -42.89 23.48 -25.28
N ARG A 945 -42.50 24.15 -24.17
CA ARG A 945 -43.32 25.15 -23.48
C ARG A 945 -43.14 26.56 -24.11
N ALA A 946 -44.02 27.49 -23.79
CA ALA A 946 -43.95 28.87 -24.26
C ALA A 946 -42.62 29.55 -23.89
N GLU A 947 -42.07 29.27 -22.72
CA GLU A 947 -40.78 29.75 -22.23
C GLU A 947 -39.57 29.31 -23.07
N ASN A 948 -39.74 28.28 -23.91
CA ASN A 948 -38.71 27.81 -24.80
C ASN A 948 -38.62 28.57 -26.13
N PHE A 949 -39.40 29.62 -26.30
CA PHE A 949 -39.48 30.37 -27.55
C PHE A 949 -39.23 31.85 -27.33
N SER A 950 -38.46 32.47 -28.22
CA SER A 950 -38.37 33.91 -28.38
C SER A 950 -38.64 34.28 -29.82
N LEU A 951 -39.34 35.41 -30.03
CA LEU A 951 -39.66 35.94 -31.35
C LEU A 951 -38.52 36.84 -31.83
N THR A 952 -38.16 36.72 -33.12
CA THR A 952 -37.15 37.56 -33.77
C THR A 952 -37.75 38.18 -35.03
N GLU A 953 -37.22 39.33 -35.45
CA GLU A 953 -37.63 40.01 -36.68
C GLU A 953 -37.13 39.36 -37.98
N ASN A 954 -36.17 38.41 -37.85
CA ASN A 954 -35.56 37.72 -38.98
C ASN A 954 -36.43 36.56 -39.47
N GLU A 955 -37.16 36.76 -40.50
CA GLU A 955 -38.19 35.88 -41.07
C GLU A 955 -37.61 34.57 -41.69
N ARG A 956 -36.35 34.57 -42.12
CA ARG A 956 -35.77 33.46 -42.89
C ARG A 956 -34.91 32.47 -42.07
N ARG A 957 -34.61 32.82 -40.83
CA ARG A 957 -33.68 32.00 -40.03
C ARG A 957 -34.31 31.54 -38.74
N ILE A 958 -34.06 30.27 -38.39
CA ILE A 958 -34.43 29.63 -37.14
C ILE A 958 -33.15 29.38 -36.37
N LYS A 959 -33.03 29.98 -35.18
CA LYS A 959 -31.89 29.73 -34.31
C LYS A 959 -32.30 28.80 -33.16
N PHE A 960 -31.54 27.75 -32.98
CA PHE A 960 -31.63 26.87 -31.82
C PHE A 960 -30.48 27.18 -30.86
N CYS A 961 -30.80 27.40 -29.59
CA CYS A 961 -29.85 27.75 -28.56
C CYS A 961 -29.99 26.79 -27.35
N PHE A 962 -28.89 26.51 -26.69
CA PHE A 962 -28.89 25.76 -25.42
C PHE A 962 -28.48 26.71 -24.29
N LYS A 963 -29.45 27.11 -23.46
CA LYS A 963 -29.30 28.18 -22.46
C LYS A 963 -29.82 27.72 -21.09
N ASP A 964 -29.28 28.30 -20.01
CA ASP A 964 -29.80 28.14 -18.65
C ASP A 964 -30.98 29.08 -18.37
N LYS A 965 -31.47 29.07 -17.15
CA LYS A 965 -32.57 29.95 -16.70
C LYS A 965 -32.24 31.44 -16.80
N ASP A 966 -30.95 31.80 -16.72
CA ASP A 966 -30.43 33.16 -16.79
C ASP A 966 -30.04 33.55 -18.23
N ALA A 967 -30.52 32.81 -19.22
CA ALA A 967 -30.24 32.98 -20.64
C ALA A 967 -28.75 32.86 -21.04
N LYS A 968 -27.90 32.32 -20.17
CA LYS A 968 -26.49 32.06 -20.48
C LYS A 968 -26.35 30.77 -21.29
N ALA A 969 -25.55 30.84 -22.36
CA ALA A 969 -25.27 29.66 -23.19
C ALA A 969 -24.48 28.64 -22.43
N LEU A 970 -24.90 27.36 -22.43
CA LEU A 970 -24.22 26.25 -21.81
C LEU A 970 -23.23 25.57 -22.78
N GLY A 971 -21.93 25.66 -22.48
CA GLY A 971 -20.85 25.12 -23.31
C GLY A 971 -20.86 23.60 -23.38
N VAL A 972 -21.43 22.92 -22.38
CA VAL A 972 -21.57 21.48 -22.29
C VAL A 972 -22.30 20.86 -23.49
N PHE A 973 -23.20 21.55 -24.13
CA PHE A 973 -23.91 21.07 -25.32
C PHE A 973 -22.92 20.73 -26.46
N LYS A 974 -21.99 21.65 -26.78
CA LYS A 974 -20.94 21.43 -27.78
C LYS A 974 -20.03 20.26 -27.40
N LEU A 975 -19.62 20.22 -26.16
CA LEU A 975 -18.77 19.16 -25.65
C LEU A 975 -19.41 17.78 -25.79
N LEU A 976 -20.66 17.62 -25.36
CA LEU A 976 -21.37 16.34 -25.46
C LEU A 976 -21.62 15.95 -26.91
N MET A 977 -22.04 16.85 -27.78
CA MET A 977 -22.19 16.54 -29.21
C MET A 977 -20.87 16.13 -29.85
N TYR A 978 -19.76 16.77 -29.50
CA TYR A 978 -18.43 16.39 -29.95
C TYR A 978 -18.03 14.99 -29.48
N LEU A 979 -18.21 14.69 -28.19
CA LEU A 979 -17.91 13.37 -27.63
C LEU A 979 -18.76 12.27 -28.30
N MET A 980 -20.04 12.51 -28.54
CA MET A 980 -20.92 11.59 -29.29
C MET A 980 -20.44 11.34 -30.72
N ILE A 981 -20.01 12.38 -31.42
CA ILE A 981 -19.50 12.27 -32.80
C ILE A 981 -18.20 11.48 -32.83
N VAL A 982 -17.31 11.69 -31.87
CA VAL A 982 -16.04 10.95 -31.76
C VAL A 982 -16.30 9.49 -31.41
N SER A 983 -17.23 9.20 -30.49
CA SER A 983 -17.56 7.84 -30.06
C SER A 983 -18.29 7.01 -31.12
N HIS A 984 -18.90 7.64 -32.11
CA HIS A 984 -19.57 6.95 -33.20
C HIS A 984 -18.54 6.47 -34.22
N LEU A 985 -17.99 5.28 -33.97
CA LEU A 985 -17.01 4.61 -34.82
C LEU A 985 -17.66 3.96 -36.05
#